data_c4c3ee12a90fcfd548e489ccec0f9494
#
_entry.id   c4c3ee12a90fcfd548e489ccec0f9494
#
_cell.length_a   1.000
_cell.length_b   1.000
_cell.length_c   1.000
_cell.angle_alpha   90.00
_cell.angle_beta   90.00
_cell.angle_gamma   90.00
#
_symmetry.space_group_name_H-M   'P 1'
#
loop_
_entity.id
_entity.type
_entity.pdbx_description
1 polymer ?
#
loop_
_entity_poly.entity_id
_entity_poly.type
_entity_poly.pdbx_seq_one_letter_code
_entity_poly.pdbx_strand_id
1 'polypeptide(L)'
;MASLINIGVSGLGASQSGLFTTGNNIANADVAGYSRQQNVQSAKSSIQSGNVFIGTGTTLSDVRRVYNAFLENQLRTTTSLNSDASAYLNQVSPIDNLLSDADTGITGALKSFFTALQSASAKPTEDASRQLLLTSAQSLSKRFNTISAQLNEQNSNINGNLASMAEQVNKLSATIAQYNDQISRVSAVQGSPNDLLDQRNEAVRQLNELVGAQVVEREGNFDVYLANGQPLVLGKTINTLETVPSKTDPTRMSLQLNRGSTSMDITSSITGGEMGGLLRYRSEVLDPSMNELGRIALVVADSINQQLAQGIDKNGEFGAALFGDINSAALISQRSIAQAGNSAGAGNLDVTISDTGKLSTSDYQVTFSSATQYTVKKLPDGDAQGPYDITATPLQEIDGFKLALNGGAPSAGDSFKITPTRNAAAKLDTVLTDPKRIALAAPLSAVSGSGNQGTGVITQPELTSKLDIYDSTQRIDLQNGLKYSTPVKLVFGDETTNPQSYKLFDAKGTELSSGTIIPGESNTLQLSVPMVDASGNPIMDGVTQKTFNFEMTVAGSPKEGDNYTVSLTGAGSADNRNGQAVIDLQTKATVEVGANGKGISLTDAYGKLVENVGGKTAQAQMDSNATNALQTSAKAGRDSLSGVQLDEEASNLIKYQQYYTASSQIIKAAQEIFTTLINSL
;
A
#
# COMPACT_ATOMS: atom_id res chain seq x y z
N MET A 1 46.49 67.76 -16.31
CA MET A 1 47.28 66.67 -15.76
C MET A 1 46.55 65.87 -14.67
N ALA A 2 45.86 66.52 -13.76
CA ALA A 2 44.99 65.79 -12.78
C ALA A 2 43.97 64.88 -13.48
N SER A 3 43.50 65.17 -14.70
CA SER A 3 42.62 64.39 -15.52
C SER A 3 43.24 63.00 -15.94
N LEU A 4 44.52 62.99 -16.35
CA LEU A 4 45.20 61.77 -16.82
C LEU A 4 45.51 60.81 -15.67
N ILE A 5 45.89 61.33 -14.52
CA ILE A 5 46.09 60.56 -13.29
C ILE A 5 44.73 59.98 -12.86
N ASN A 6 43.65 60.74 -12.86
CA ASN A 6 42.31 60.26 -12.50
C ASN A 6 41.81 59.15 -13.44
N ILE A 7 42.07 59.24 -14.77
CA ILE A 7 41.77 58.22 -15.74
C ILE A 7 42.55 56.91 -15.39
N GLY A 8 43.87 57.02 -15.14
CA GLY A 8 44.70 55.90 -14.78
C GLY A 8 44.26 55.22 -13.47
N VAL A 9 43.99 56.01 -12.41
CA VAL A 9 43.50 55.50 -11.13
C VAL A 9 42.13 54.86 -11.28
N SER A 10 41.20 55.44 -12.07
CA SER A 10 39.90 54.85 -12.29
C SER A 10 39.98 53.52 -13.07
N GLY A 11 40.85 53.45 -14.09
CA GLY A 11 41.10 52.21 -14.82
C GLY A 11 41.77 51.12 -13.97
N LEU A 12 42.68 51.51 -13.07
CA LEU A 12 43.34 50.63 -12.14
C LEU A 12 42.35 50.04 -11.12
N GLY A 13 41.46 50.83 -10.53
CA GLY A 13 40.40 50.38 -9.63
C GLY A 13 39.40 49.44 -10.31
N ALA A 14 39.00 49.78 -11.55
CA ALA A 14 38.11 48.94 -12.34
C ALA A 14 38.75 47.57 -12.68
N SER A 15 40.03 47.56 -13.04
CA SER A 15 40.77 46.30 -13.32
C SER A 15 40.99 45.46 -12.07
N GLN A 16 41.28 46.08 -10.92
CA GLN A 16 41.40 45.41 -9.64
C GLN A 16 40.10 44.75 -9.20
N SER A 17 38.98 45.46 -9.35
CA SER A 17 37.66 44.86 -9.09
C SER A 17 37.37 43.68 -10.03
N GLY A 18 37.78 43.77 -11.31
CA GLY A 18 37.71 42.67 -12.27
C GLY A 18 38.49 41.43 -11.81
N LEU A 19 39.74 41.64 -11.34
CA LEU A 19 40.58 40.57 -10.81
C LEU A 19 39.96 39.89 -9.58
N PHE A 20 39.40 40.69 -8.65
CA PHE A 20 38.72 40.13 -7.46
C PHE A 20 37.48 39.34 -7.84
N THR A 21 36.64 39.83 -8.75
CA THR A 21 35.42 39.10 -9.18
C THR A 21 35.78 37.80 -9.91
N THR A 22 36.76 37.85 -10.83
CA THR A 22 37.24 36.65 -11.53
C THR A 22 37.87 35.65 -10.56
N GLY A 23 38.69 36.11 -9.62
CA GLY A 23 39.26 35.26 -8.57
C GLY A 23 38.18 34.63 -7.69
N ASN A 24 37.13 35.37 -7.31
CA ASN A 24 36.00 34.87 -6.56
C ASN A 24 35.20 33.81 -7.36
N ASN A 25 34.95 34.05 -8.66
CA ASN A 25 34.31 33.06 -9.53
C ASN A 25 35.10 31.75 -9.59
N ILE A 26 36.42 31.84 -9.83
CA ILE A 26 37.28 30.65 -9.88
C ILE A 26 37.26 29.90 -8.55
N ALA A 27 37.36 30.58 -7.41
CA ALA A 27 37.37 29.98 -6.10
C ALA A 27 36.05 29.29 -5.73
N ASN A 28 34.92 29.71 -6.28
CA ASN A 28 33.60 29.19 -6.01
C ASN A 28 33.00 28.36 -7.17
N ALA A 29 33.81 27.97 -8.16
CA ALA A 29 33.33 27.26 -9.34
C ALA A 29 32.59 25.97 -9.03
N ASP A 30 33.02 25.23 -8.00
CA ASP A 30 32.44 23.96 -7.57
C ASP A 30 31.42 24.10 -6.40
N VAL A 31 31.12 25.34 -5.97
CA VAL A 31 30.14 25.56 -4.89
C VAL A 31 28.74 25.43 -5.44
N ALA A 32 27.96 24.51 -4.86
CA ALA A 32 26.57 24.30 -5.28
C ALA A 32 25.73 25.58 -5.17
N GLY A 33 24.98 25.88 -6.22
CA GLY A 33 24.09 27.05 -6.27
C GLY A 33 24.81 28.39 -6.59
N TYR A 34 26.15 28.41 -6.64
CA TYR A 34 26.88 29.64 -6.98
C TYR A 34 26.55 30.12 -8.40
N SER A 35 26.33 31.41 -8.54
CA SER A 35 26.14 32.06 -9.83
C SER A 35 27.33 32.96 -10.16
N ARG A 36 27.87 32.81 -11.37
CA ARG A 36 28.96 33.64 -11.89
C ARG A 36 28.65 35.12 -11.71
N GLN A 37 29.60 35.87 -11.17
CA GLN A 37 29.48 37.31 -10.99
C GLN A 37 30.20 38.09 -12.11
N GLN A 38 29.64 39.20 -12.49
CA GLN A 38 30.15 40.04 -13.55
C GLN A 38 30.18 41.51 -13.13
N ASN A 39 31.30 42.18 -13.38
CA ASN A 39 31.46 43.61 -13.16
C ASN A 39 30.69 44.43 -14.21
N VAL A 40 29.89 45.37 -13.73
CA VAL A 40 29.22 46.36 -14.57
C VAL A 40 29.97 47.69 -14.42
N GLN A 41 30.56 48.15 -15.51
CA GLN A 41 31.33 49.40 -15.54
C GLN A 41 30.59 50.44 -16.36
N SER A 42 30.67 51.71 -15.97
CA SER A 42 30.14 52.85 -16.71
C SER A 42 31.23 53.94 -16.88
N ALA A 43 31.13 54.69 -17.97
CA ALA A 43 31.99 55.85 -18.15
C ALA A 43 31.66 56.95 -17.13
N LYS A 44 32.69 57.57 -16.52
CA LYS A 44 32.50 58.77 -15.70
C LYS A 44 32.06 59.94 -16.57
N SER A 45 31.36 60.88 -15.95
CA SER A 45 30.94 62.12 -16.64
C SER A 45 32.12 62.86 -17.31
N SER A 46 31.98 63.19 -18.58
CA SER A 46 32.99 63.92 -19.31
C SER A 46 33.09 65.41 -18.82
N ILE A 47 34.28 65.96 -18.91
CA ILE A 47 34.53 67.35 -18.58
C ILE A 47 34.63 68.17 -19.90
N GLN A 48 33.96 69.31 -19.95
CA GLN A 48 34.07 70.26 -21.09
C GLN A 48 35.39 70.98 -21.02
N SER A 49 36.18 70.87 -22.10
CA SER A 49 37.43 71.64 -22.30
C SER A 49 37.31 72.44 -23.60
N GLY A 50 36.94 73.71 -23.51
CA GLY A 50 36.58 74.49 -24.66
C GLY A 50 35.29 73.99 -25.32
N ASN A 51 35.34 73.72 -26.64
CA ASN A 51 34.21 73.15 -27.39
C ASN A 51 34.20 71.62 -27.47
N VAL A 52 35.04 70.93 -26.71
CA VAL A 52 35.18 69.45 -26.74
C VAL A 52 34.92 68.89 -25.38
N PHE A 53 34.21 67.74 -25.35
CA PHE A 53 34.01 66.92 -24.10
C PHE A 53 35.09 65.84 -24.02
N ILE A 54 35.84 65.86 -22.94
CA ILE A 54 36.90 64.87 -22.68
C ILE A 54 36.42 63.89 -21.59
N GLY A 55 36.51 62.59 -21.88
CA GLY A 55 36.18 61.54 -20.91
C GLY A 55 37.13 61.59 -19.68
N THR A 56 36.59 61.22 -18.47
CA THR A 56 37.33 61.31 -17.21
C THR A 56 37.64 59.92 -16.60
N GLY A 57 37.44 58.88 -17.41
CA GLY A 57 37.70 57.49 -16.99
C GLY A 57 36.44 56.63 -16.77
N THR A 58 36.56 55.58 -16.01
CA THR A 58 35.50 54.60 -15.73
C THR A 58 35.18 54.51 -14.23
N THR A 59 34.02 53.99 -13.90
CA THR A 59 33.63 53.67 -12.54
C THR A 59 32.95 52.29 -12.51
N LEU A 60 33.21 51.51 -11.46
CA LEU A 60 32.43 50.31 -11.16
C LEU A 60 31.03 50.76 -10.72
N SER A 61 30.01 50.36 -11.45
CA SER A 61 28.63 50.70 -11.13
C SER A 61 27.98 49.63 -10.27
N ASP A 62 28.30 48.36 -10.53
CA ASP A 62 27.73 47.23 -9.82
C ASP A 62 28.56 45.96 -10.06
N VAL A 63 28.40 44.95 -9.17
CA VAL A 63 28.83 43.58 -9.38
C VAL A 63 27.58 42.73 -9.29
N ARG A 64 27.12 42.23 -10.42
CA ARG A 64 25.88 41.45 -10.48
C ARG A 64 26.14 39.99 -10.84
N ARG A 65 25.28 39.09 -10.33
CA ARG A 65 25.27 37.70 -10.74
C ARG A 65 24.63 37.53 -12.13
N VAL A 66 25.13 36.57 -12.90
CA VAL A 66 24.50 36.12 -14.13
C VAL A 66 23.40 35.12 -13.75
N TYR A 67 22.14 35.55 -13.81
CA TYR A 67 20.99 34.83 -13.27
C TYR A 67 19.83 34.84 -14.25
N ASN A 68 19.13 33.70 -14.36
CA ASN A 68 17.91 33.56 -15.13
C ASN A 68 16.85 32.87 -14.29
N ALA A 69 15.80 33.58 -13.90
CA ALA A 69 14.72 33.11 -13.07
C ALA A 69 13.95 31.91 -13.68
N PHE A 70 13.82 31.87 -15.02
CA PHE A 70 13.15 30.77 -15.70
C PHE A 70 13.93 29.44 -15.55
N LEU A 71 15.25 29.47 -15.83
CA LEU A 71 16.11 28.29 -15.71
C LEU A 71 16.19 27.80 -14.25
N GLU A 72 16.23 28.73 -13.30
CA GLU A 72 16.23 28.39 -11.87
C GLU A 72 14.92 27.73 -11.43
N ASN A 73 13.77 28.26 -11.88
CA ASN A 73 12.47 27.64 -11.62
C ASN A 73 12.34 26.28 -12.29
N GLN A 74 12.86 26.13 -13.51
CA GLN A 74 12.90 24.84 -14.20
C GLN A 74 13.73 23.81 -13.42
N LEU A 75 14.92 24.20 -12.92
CA LEU A 75 15.76 23.33 -12.09
C LEU A 75 15.05 22.92 -10.80
N ARG A 76 14.40 23.85 -10.08
CA ARG A 76 13.64 23.55 -8.86
C ARG A 76 12.51 22.56 -9.12
N THR A 77 11.72 22.78 -10.18
CA THR A 77 10.63 21.89 -10.56
C THR A 77 11.13 20.47 -10.90
N THR A 78 12.18 20.38 -11.73
CA THR A 78 12.74 19.08 -12.12
C THR A 78 13.42 18.40 -10.95
N THR A 79 14.02 19.13 -10.00
CA THR A 79 14.56 18.60 -8.75
C THR A 79 13.45 17.94 -7.91
N SER A 80 12.31 18.63 -7.73
CA SER A 80 11.17 18.12 -6.99
C SER A 80 10.59 16.84 -7.63
N LEU A 81 10.44 16.82 -8.96
CA LEU A 81 9.94 15.67 -9.70
C LEU A 81 10.90 14.46 -9.60
N ASN A 82 12.21 14.70 -9.71
CA ASN A 82 13.19 13.63 -9.62
C ASN A 82 13.28 13.05 -8.21
N SER A 83 13.20 13.90 -7.17
CA SER A 83 13.19 13.45 -5.78
C SER A 83 11.93 12.62 -5.47
N ASP A 84 10.75 13.00 -5.96
CA ASP A 84 9.51 12.23 -5.84
C ASP A 84 9.64 10.86 -6.50
N ALA A 85 10.05 10.82 -7.78
CA ALA A 85 10.17 9.57 -8.53
C ALA A 85 11.22 8.63 -7.94
N SER A 86 12.36 9.17 -7.51
CA SER A 86 13.44 8.39 -6.89
C SER A 86 13.02 7.83 -5.52
N ALA A 87 12.35 8.63 -4.68
CA ALA A 87 11.85 8.18 -3.39
C ALA A 87 10.81 7.06 -3.56
N TYR A 88 9.88 7.21 -4.51
CA TYR A 88 8.89 6.18 -4.82
C TYR A 88 9.57 4.88 -5.29
N LEU A 89 10.51 4.95 -6.24
CA LEU A 89 11.24 3.80 -6.76
C LEU A 89 12.02 3.08 -5.66
N ASN A 90 12.71 3.82 -4.80
CA ASN A 90 13.49 3.27 -3.70
C ASN A 90 12.64 2.49 -2.68
N GLN A 91 11.35 2.82 -2.55
CA GLN A 91 10.43 2.11 -1.68
C GLN A 91 9.75 0.92 -2.36
N VAL A 92 9.37 1.03 -3.64
CA VAL A 92 8.63 -0.04 -4.33
C VAL A 92 9.53 -1.21 -4.71
N SER A 93 10.80 -0.97 -5.12
CA SER A 93 11.70 -2.02 -5.59
C SER A 93 11.98 -3.13 -4.55
N PRO A 94 12.22 -2.84 -3.25
CA PRO A 94 12.39 -3.90 -2.26
C PRO A 94 11.15 -4.78 -2.08
N ILE A 95 9.95 -4.20 -2.22
CA ILE A 95 8.69 -4.96 -2.10
C ILE A 95 8.47 -5.85 -3.32
N ASP A 96 8.75 -5.35 -4.51
CA ASP A 96 8.70 -6.14 -5.73
C ASP A 96 9.62 -7.37 -5.63
N ASN A 97 10.87 -7.15 -5.24
CA ASN A 97 11.82 -8.24 -5.01
C ASN A 97 11.33 -9.23 -3.94
N LEU A 98 10.77 -8.75 -2.83
CA LEU A 98 10.25 -9.61 -1.76
C LEU A 98 9.10 -10.50 -2.22
N LEU A 99 8.15 -9.93 -2.98
CA LEU A 99 6.94 -10.63 -3.40
C LEU A 99 7.18 -11.54 -4.60
N SER A 100 8.04 -11.15 -5.54
CA SER A 100 8.28 -11.89 -6.78
C SER A 100 9.28 -13.04 -6.63
N ASP A 101 10.13 -13.02 -5.61
CA ASP A 101 11.15 -14.04 -5.39
C ASP A 101 10.52 -15.38 -4.99
N ALA A 102 11.02 -16.47 -5.58
CA ALA A 102 10.47 -17.82 -5.39
C ALA A 102 10.62 -18.35 -3.95
N ASP A 103 11.68 -17.92 -3.24
CA ASP A 103 12.01 -18.39 -1.90
C ASP A 103 11.40 -17.51 -0.81
N THR A 104 11.23 -16.21 -1.07
CA THR A 104 10.68 -15.24 -0.10
C THR A 104 9.20 -14.96 -0.30
N GLY A 105 8.64 -15.14 -1.49
CA GLY A 105 7.23 -14.96 -1.82
C GLY A 105 6.31 -16.06 -1.27
N ILE A 106 5.00 -15.89 -1.44
CA ILE A 106 3.98 -16.84 -0.98
C ILE A 106 3.86 -18.05 -1.91
N THR A 107 4.12 -17.89 -3.21
CA THR A 107 3.90 -18.94 -4.22
C THR A 107 4.59 -20.26 -3.86
N GLY A 108 5.86 -20.21 -3.43
CA GLY A 108 6.63 -21.39 -3.04
C GLY A 108 6.03 -22.09 -1.82
N ALA A 109 5.62 -21.33 -0.80
CA ALA A 109 5.02 -21.87 0.42
C ALA A 109 3.63 -22.47 0.15
N LEU A 110 2.81 -21.81 -0.68
CA LEU A 110 1.48 -22.29 -1.08
C LEU A 110 1.59 -23.59 -1.89
N LYS A 111 2.50 -23.63 -2.87
CA LYS A 111 2.80 -24.85 -3.63
C LYS A 111 3.24 -26.00 -2.73
N SER A 112 4.13 -25.75 -1.77
CA SER A 112 4.62 -26.75 -0.82
C SER A 112 3.48 -27.29 0.05
N PHE A 113 2.57 -26.43 0.50
CA PHE A 113 1.38 -26.81 1.26
C PHE A 113 0.46 -27.75 0.45
N PHE A 114 0.10 -27.39 -0.79
CA PHE A 114 -0.75 -28.23 -1.63
C PHE A 114 -0.06 -29.54 -2.05
N THR A 115 1.26 -29.54 -2.26
CA THR A 115 2.03 -30.77 -2.53
C THR A 115 2.01 -31.71 -1.31
N ALA A 116 2.16 -31.18 -0.10
CA ALA A 116 2.06 -31.96 1.13
C ALA A 116 0.64 -32.48 1.34
N LEU A 117 -0.38 -31.70 1.00
CA LEU A 117 -1.79 -32.10 1.05
C LEU A 117 -2.09 -33.22 0.05
N GLN A 118 -1.57 -33.16 -1.18
CA GLN A 118 -1.67 -34.24 -2.17
C GLN A 118 -1.03 -35.53 -1.63
N SER A 119 0.15 -35.40 -1.02
CA SER A 119 0.84 -36.56 -0.41
C SER A 119 0.04 -37.17 0.74
N ALA A 120 -0.55 -36.35 1.61
CA ALA A 120 -1.40 -36.80 2.70
C ALA A 120 -2.71 -37.40 2.19
N SER A 121 -3.32 -36.85 1.15
CA SER A 121 -4.53 -37.39 0.50
C SER A 121 -4.28 -38.71 -0.24
N ALA A 122 -3.10 -38.90 -0.82
CA ALA A 122 -2.73 -40.15 -1.45
C ALA A 122 -2.49 -41.28 -0.42
N LYS A 123 -2.14 -40.92 0.83
CA LYS A 123 -1.85 -41.87 1.93
C LYS A 123 -2.53 -41.40 3.23
N PRO A 124 -3.87 -41.43 3.30
CA PRO A 124 -4.60 -40.76 4.39
C PRO A 124 -4.41 -41.42 5.76
N THR A 125 -3.95 -42.64 5.83
CA THR A 125 -3.67 -43.35 7.08
C THR A 125 -2.25 -43.18 7.60
N GLU A 126 -1.32 -42.63 6.79
CA GLU A 126 0.11 -42.47 7.12
C GLU A 126 0.34 -41.21 7.98
N ASP A 127 0.88 -41.37 9.19
CA ASP A 127 1.11 -40.25 10.12
C ASP A 127 2.22 -39.31 9.61
N ALA A 128 3.23 -39.83 8.90
CA ALA A 128 4.33 -39.02 8.36
C ALA A 128 3.86 -37.99 7.31
N SER A 129 2.97 -38.39 6.39
CA SER A 129 2.40 -37.51 5.36
C SER A 129 1.52 -36.42 5.99
N ARG A 130 0.76 -36.77 7.04
CA ARG A 130 -0.04 -35.78 7.81
C ARG A 130 0.82 -34.78 8.57
N GLN A 131 1.92 -35.27 9.18
CA GLN A 131 2.88 -34.39 9.86
C GLN A 131 3.56 -33.41 8.88
N LEU A 132 3.91 -33.91 7.68
CA LEU A 132 4.46 -33.04 6.63
C LEU A 132 3.47 -31.94 6.23
N LEU A 133 2.19 -32.28 6.07
CA LEU A 133 1.13 -31.32 5.77
C LEU A 133 1.02 -30.26 6.89
N LEU A 134 1.00 -30.69 8.15
CA LEU A 134 0.95 -29.74 9.28
C LEU A 134 2.15 -28.80 9.31
N THR A 135 3.36 -29.33 9.08
CA THR A 135 4.59 -28.52 9.02
C THR A 135 4.55 -27.53 7.84
N SER A 136 4.01 -27.95 6.70
CA SER A 136 3.84 -27.06 5.53
C SER A 136 2.81 -25.95 5.78
N ALA A 137 1.73 -26.24 6.52
CA ALA A 137 0.77 -25.23 6.94
C ALA A 137 1.41 -24.18 7.88
N GLN A 138 2.21 -24.65 8.85
CA GLN A 138 2.97 -23.76 9.75
C GLN A 138 3.96 -22.87 8.97
N SER A 139 4.64 -23.44 7.98
CA SER A 139 5.55 -22.69 7.11
C SER A 139 4.82 -21.63 6.29
N LEU A 140 3.64 -21.97 5.76
CA LEU A 140 2.78 -21.04 5.02
C LEU A 140 2.33 -19.87 5.90
N SER A 141 1.81 -20.15 7.11
CA SER A 141 1.42 -19.12 8.08
C SER A 141 2.59 -18.19 8.40
N LYS A 142 3.77 -18.76 8.70
CA LYS A 142 4.98 -17.99 9.00
C LYS A 142 5.41 -17.11 7.81
N ARG A 143 5.24 -17.56 6.58
CA ARG A 143 5.56 -16.80 5.39
C ARG A 143 4.67 -15.55 5.27
N PHE A 144 3.35 -15.70 5.44
CA PHE A 144 2.42 -14.57 5.49
C PHE A 144 2.79 -13.57 6.58
N ASN A 145 3.10 -14.05 7.79
CA ASN A 145 3.50 -13.19 8.90
C ASN A 145 4.79 -12.41 8.59
N THR A 146 5.80 -13.07 8.00
CA THR A 146 7.08 -12.43 7.68
C THR A 146 6.92 -11.30 6.66
N ILE A 147 6.18 -11.55 5.56
CA ILE A 147 5.94 -10.51 4.54
C ILE A 147 5.12 -9.36 5.14
N SER A 148 4.08 -9.67 5.92
CA SER A 148 3.29 -8.64 6.60
C SER A 148 4.13 -7.81 7.58
N ALA A 149 5.06 -8.43 8.31
CA ALA A 149 5.98 -7.73 9.21
C ALA A 149 6.88 -6.75 8.45
N GLN A 150 7.42 -7.15 7.29
CA GLN A 150 8.24 -6.27 6.45
C GLN A 150 7.46 -5.09 5.87
N LEU A 151 6.20 -5.31 5.43
CA LEU A 151 5.32 -4.23 4.99
C LEU A 151 5.01 -3.24 6.13
N ASN A 152 4.77 -3.75 7.34
CA ASN A 152 4.57 -2.91 8.53
C ASN A 152 5.84 -2.13 8.93
N GLU A 153 7.02 -2.75 8.81
CA GLU A 153 8.30 -2.08 9.03
C GLU A 153 8.51 -0.93 8.05
N GLN A 154 8.20 -1.13 6.76
CA GLN A 154 8.24 -0.04 5.78
C GLN A 154 7.28 1.11 6.14
N ASN A 155 6.06 0.80 6.61
CA ASN A 155 5.16 1.84 7.10
C ASN A 155 5.78 2.65 8.25
N SER A 156 6.43 1.98 9.19
CA SER A 156 7.12 2.63 10.31
C SER A 156 8.29 3.49 9.84
N ASN A 157 9.07 3.02 8.87
CA ASN A 157 10.17 3.76 8.27
C ASN A 157 9.67 5.03 7.54
N ILE A 158 8.56 4.93 6.78
CA ILE A 158 7.94 6.10 6.15
C ILE A 158 7.52 7.12 7.21
N ASN A 159 6.92 6.69 8.32
CA ASN A 159 6.53 7.59 9.40
C ASN A 159 7.75 8.32 10.00
N GLY A 160 8.85 7.61 10.24
CA GLY A 160 10.10 8.18 10.73
C GLY A 160 10.74 9.17 9.74
N ASN A 161 10.77 8.82 8.46
CA ASN A 161 11.29 9.67 7.39
C ASN A 161 10.47 10.96 7.26
N LEU A 162 9.13 10.86 7.27
CA LEU A 162 8.26 12.05 7.21
C LEU A 162 8.52 13.00 8.39
N ALA A 163 8.75 12.48 9.60
CA ALA A 163 9.06 13.30 10.76
C ALA A 163 10.41 14.03 10.60
N SER A 164 11.46 13.32 10.19
CA SER A 164 12.78 13.90 9.94
C SER A 164 12.75 14.95 8.82
N MET A 165 12.03 14.69 7.74
CA MET A 165 11.89 15.64 6.63
C MET A 165 11.09 16.87 7.03
N ALA A 166 10.05 16.75 7.87
CA ALA A 166 9.31 17.90 8.38
C ALA A 166 10.21 18.85 9.18
N GLU A 167 11.11 18.31 10.01
CA GLU A 167 12.12 19.12 10.71
C GLU A 167 13.09 19.81 9.74
N GLN A 168 13.54 19.12 8.69
CA GLN A 168 14.40 19.69 7.66
C GLN A 168 13.70 20.80 6.87
N VAL A 169 12.42 20.61 6.48
CA VAL A 169 11.59 21.62 5.83
C VAL A 169 11.48 22.86 6.72
N ASN A 170 11.25 22.70 8.02
CA ASN A 170 11.18 23.83 8.96
C ASN A 170 12.51 24.58 9.05
N LYS A 171 13.62 23.86 9.10
CA LYS A 171 14.97 24.46 9.13
C LYS A 171 15.27 25.25 7.86
N LEU A 172 14.97 24.68 6.70
CA LEU A 172 15.15 25.37 5.41
C LEU A 172 14.23 26.58 5.28
N SER A 173 12.97 26.47 5.71
CA SER A 173 12.02 27.59 5.74
C SER A 173 12.52 28.75 6.59
N ALA A 174 13.05 28.44 7.79
CA ALA A 174 13.67 29.44 8.67
C ALA A 174 14.91 30.09 8.03
N THR A 175 15.75 29.29 7.37
CA THR A 175 16.94 29.77 6.66
C THR A 175 16.57 30.71 5.50
N ILE A 176 15.55 30.36 4.72
CA ILE A 176 15.04 31.22 3.62
C ILE A 176 14.50 32.54 4.18
N ALA A 177 13.71 32.51 5.25
CA ALA A 177 13.20 33.70 5.91
C ALA A 177 14.33 34.60 6.47
N GLN A 178 15.38 33.99 7.01
CA GLN A 178 16.58 34.69 7.48
C GLN A 178 17.35 35.34 6.32
N TYR A 179 17.51 34.64 5.20
CA TYR A 179 18.12 35.27 3.99
C TYR A 179 17.25 36.38 3.44
N ASN A 180 15.93 36.26 3.42
CA ASN A 180 15.05 37.38 3.03
C ASN A 180 15.28 38.63 3.88
N ASP A 181 15.41 38.47 5.22
CA ASP A 181 15.69 39.58 6.13
C ASP A 181 17.07 40.22 5.87
N GLN A 182 18.11 39.40 5.71
CA GLN A 182 19.48 39.87 5.44
C GLN A 182 19.56 40.58 4.09
N ILE A 183 18.99 40.00 3.04
CA ILE A 183 18.92 40.59 1.69
C ILE A 183 18.21 41.94 1.74
N SER A 184 17.06 42.04 2.40
CA SER A 184 16.30 43.27 2.53
C SER A 184 17.10 44.38 3.21
N ARG A 185 17.88 44.04 4.27
CA ARG A 185 18.73 45.02 4.98
C ARG A 185 19.90 45.51 4.14
N VAL A 186 20.59 44.58 3.45
CA VAL A 186 21.76 44.94 2.62
C VAL A 186 21.34 45.72 1.40
N SER A 187 20.29 45.31 0.71
CA SER A 187 19.79 46.01 -0.50
C SER A 187 19.29 47.42 -0.22
N ALA A 188 18.84 47.71 1.02
CA ALA A 188 18.41 49.05 1.41
C ALA A 188 19.58 50.03 1.61
N VAL A 189 20.80 49.53 1.80
CA VAL A 189 21.97 50.36 2.15
C VAL A 189 23.00 50.42 1.02
N GLN A 190 23.35 49.28 0.42
CA GLN A 190 24.43 49.21 -0.59
C GLN A 190 24.34 47.95 -1.46
N GLY A 191 24.15 48.09 -2.78
CA GLY A 191 24.46 47.10 -3.80
C GLY A 191 23.66 45.76 -3.75
N SER A 192 24.02 44.86 -4.63
CA SER A 192 23.39 43.53 -4.76
C SER A 192 24.11 42.51 -3.87
N PRO A 193 23.48 41.89 -2.84
CA PRO A 193 24.10 40.87 -2.00
C PRO A 193 24.09 39.49 -2.69
N ASN A 194 24.94 39.35 -3.74
CA ASN A 194 24.92 38.21 -4.67
C ASN A 194 25.04 36.86 -3.96
N ASP A 195 25.93 36.72 -2.97
CA ASP A 195 26.15 35.45 -2.25
C ASP A 195 24.94 35.05 -1.41
N LEU A 196 24.25 36.03 -0.77
CA LEU A 196 23.00 35.75 -0.03
C LEU A 196 21.86 35.36 -0.95
N LEU A 197 21.80 35.95 -2.15
CA LEU A 197 20.81 35.59 -3.16
C LEU A 197 21.04 34.17 -3.68
N ASP A 198 22.29 33.74 -3.88
CA ASP A 198 22.63 32.37 -4.30
C ASP A 198 22.35 31.36 -3.19
N GLN A 199 22.74 31.66 -1.95
CA GLN A 199 22.46 30.82 -0.78
C GLN A 199 20.95 30.64 -0.55
N ARG A 200 20.15 31.69 -0.76
CA ARG A 200 18.68 31.61 -0.69
C ARG A 200 18.12 30.72 -1.79
N ASN A 201 18.61 30.85 -3.04
CA ASN A 201 18.20 30.00 -4.15
C ASN A 201 18.52 28.52 -3.87
N GLU A 202 19.69 28.23 -3.34
CA GLU A 202 20.12 26.87 -2.97
C GLU A 202 19.26 26.30 -1.84
N ALA A 203 18.95 27.08 -0.81
CA ALA A 203 18.04 26.64 0.26
C ALA A 203 16.64 26.31 -0.27
N VAL A 204 16.14 27.07 -1.25
CA VAL A 204 14.87 26.77 -1.92
C VAL A 204 14.97 25.51 -2.78
N ARG A 205 16.09 25.29 -3.46
CA ARG A 205 16.33 24.07 -4.25
C ARG A 205 16.32 22.82 -3.34
N GLN A 206 17.04 22.90 -2.20
CA GLN A 206 17.04 21.83 -1.18
C GLN A 206 15.64 21.61 -0.59
N LEU A 207 14.86 22.67 -0.40
CA LEU A 207 13.47 22.52 0.05
C LEU A 207 12.62 21.75 -0.99
N ASN A 208 12.86 22.00 -2.28
CA ASN A 208 12.18 21.28 -3.38
C ASN A 208 12.64 19.81 -3.53
N GLU A 209 13.77 19.42 -2.97
CA GLU A 209 14.14 18.00 -2.83
C GLU A 209 13.21 17.28 -1.83
N LEU A 210 12.80 17.96 -0.76
CA LEU A 210 11.97 17.39 0.30
C LEU A 210 10.48 17.49 0.01
N VAL A 211 10.01 18.63 -0.53
CA VAL A 211 8.60 18.90 -0.78
C VAL A 211 8.43 19.81 -1.99
N GLY A 212 7.42 19.53 -2.82
CA GLY A 212 7.11 20.40 -3.97
C GLY A 212 6.69 21.80 -3.51
N ALA A 213 7.54 22.78 -3.76
CA ALA A 213 7.31 24.15 -3.36
C ALA A 213 7.39 25.11 -4.55
N GLN A 214 6.56 26.14 -4.54
CA GLN A 214 6.54 27.23 -5.51
C GLN A 214 7.01 28.51 -4.85
N VAL A 215 7.78 29.31 -5.60
CA VAL A 215 8.34 30.57 -5.13
C VAL A 215 7.70 31.71 -5.88
N VAL A 216 7.23 32.71 -5.14
CA VAL A 216 6.77 33.99 -5.67
C VAL A 216 7.68 35.07 -5.10
N GLU A 217 8.37 35.81 -5.99
CA GLU A 217 9.19 36.91 -5.56
C GLU A 217 8.33 38.18 -5.41
N ARG A 218 8.37 38.77 -4.22
CA ARG A 218 7.65 39.99 -3.90
C ARG A 218 8.59 40.96 -3.17
N GLU A 219 8.81 42.12 -3.76
CA GLU A 219 9.66 43.18 -3.18
C GLU A 219 11.05 42.70 -2.77
N GLY A 220 11.65 41.79 -3.60
CA GLY A 220 12.96 41.20 -3.34
C GLY A 220 12.97 40.07 -2.32
N ASN A 221 11.84 39.74 -1.66
CA ASN A 221 11.68 38.58 -0.78
C ASN A 221 11.12 37.38 -1.56
N PHE A 222 11.49 36.21 -1.15
CA PHE A 222 10.86 34.97 -1.61
C PHE A 222 9.74 34.56 -0.65
N ASP A 223 8.51 34.56 -1.16
CA ASP A 223 7.38 33.88 -0.53
C ASP A 223 7.36 32.45 -1.08
N VAL A 224 7.32 31.44 -0.20
CA VAL A 224 7.37 30.03 -0.56
C VAL A 224 6.05 29.38 -0.20
N TYR A 225 5.42 28.73 -1.18
CA TYR A 225 4.12 28.07 -1.05
C TYR A 225 4.24 26.59 -1.37
N LEU A 226 3.49 25.76 -0.66
CA LEU A 226 3.24 24.38 -1.05
C LEU A 226 2.37 24.30 -2.32
N ALA A 227 2.32 23.15 -2.97
CA ALA A 227 1.55 22.95 -4.21
C ALA A 227 0.05 23.31 -4.09
N ASN A 228 -0.52 23.20 -2.90
CA ASN A 228 -1.91 23.60 -2.59
C ASN A 228 -2.10 25.10 -2.33
N GLY A 229 -1.05 25.91 -2.50
CA GLY A 229 -1.08 27.36 -2.24
C GLY A 229 -0.92 27.75 -0.78
N GLN A 230 -0.71 26.82 0.15
CA GLN A 230 -0.45 27.17 1.56
C GLN A 230 0.97 27.68 1.73
N PRO A 231 1.16 28.82 2.41
CA PRO A 231 2.48 29.42 2.57
C PRO A 231 3.31 28.67 3.63
N LEU A 232 4.55 28.34 3.28
CA LEU A 232 5.60 27.93 4.22
C LEU A 232 6.38 29.15 4.72
N VAL A 233 6.74 30.05 3.80
CA VAL A 233 7.47 31.28 4.11
C VAL A 233 6.72 32.46 3.50
N LEU A 234 6.48 33.52 4.28
CA LEU A 234 5.94 34.80 3.85
C LEU A 234 6.88 35.90 4.30
N GLY A 235 7.72 36.35 3.36
CA GLY A 235 8.76 37.30 3.67
C GLY A 235 9.69 36.81 4.77
N LYS A 236 9.54 37.34 5.99
CA LYS A 236 10.35 36.98 7.18
C LYS A 236 9.66 36.04 8.17
N THR A 237 8.41 35.69 7.92
CA THR A 237 7.63 34.81 8.80
C THR A 237 7.54 33.41 8.20
N ILE A 238 7.50 32.40 9.06
CA ILE A 238 7.40 30.98 8.67
C ILE A 238 6.15 30.36 9.28
N ASN A 239 5.59 29.40 8.58
CA ASN A 239 4.66 28.42 9.12
C ASN A 239 5.42 27.09 9.28
N THR A 240 5.13 26.35 10.33
CA THR A 240 5.86 25.11 10.65
C THR A 240 5.08 23.89 10.22
N LEU A 241 5.80 22.91 9.69
CA LEU A 241 5.29 21.59 9.37
C LEU A 241 5.53 20.66 10.56
N GLU A 242 4.50 19.93 10.96
CA GLU A 242 4.56 18.99 12.08
C GLU A 242 3.97 17.64 11.66
N THR A 243 4.54 16.56 12.16
CA THR A 243 3.99 15.22 11.99
C THR A 243 3.22 14.83 13.24
N VAL A 244 1.97 14.43 13.05
CA VAL A 244 1.08 13.97 14.12
C VAL A 244 0.45 12.64 13.73
N PRO A 245 0.02 11.79 14.68
CA PRO A 245 -0.78 10.62 14.35
C PRO A 245 -2.03 11.02 13.56
N SER A 246 -2.30 10.30 12.48
CA SER A 246 -3.48 10.57 11.65
C SER A 246 -4.76 10.40 12.46
N LYS A 247 -5.70 11.30 12.28
CA LYS A 247 -7.02 11.24 12.95
C LYS A 247 -7.84 10.02 12.52
N THR A 248 -7.61 9.53 11.31
CA THR A 248 -8.34 8.40 10.74
C THR A 248 -7.64 7.07 10.94
N ASP A 249 -6.31 7.07 11.14
CA ASP A 249 -5.50 5.87 11.31
C ASP A 249 -4.24 6.22 12.13
N PRO A 250 -4.26 6.08 13.47
CA PRO A 250 -3.14 6.44 14.34
C PRO A 250 -1.84 5.68 14.08
N THR A 251 -1.86 4.58 13.31
CA THR A 251 -0.65 3.86 12.89
C THR A 251 0.11 4.59 11.78
N ARG A 252 -0.47 5.66 11.25
CA ARG A 252 0.07 6.52 10.20
C ARG A 252 0.35 7.91 10.73
N MET A 253 1.42 8.54 10.23
CA MET A 253 1.65 9.95 10.47
C MET A 253 0.99 10.79 9.38
N SER A 254 0.30 11.84 9.80
CA SER A 254 -0.21 12.95 8.98
C SER A 254 0.68 14.16 9.13
N LEU A 255 0.70 14.99 8.10
CA LEU A 255 1.43 16.26 8.06
C LEU A 255 0.47 17.41 8.35
N GLN A 256 0.76 18.18 9.38
CA GLN A 256 0.00 19.39 9.74
C GLN A 256 0.85 20.64 9.50
N LEU A 257 0.23 21.64 8.88
CA LEU A 257 0.80 22.98 8.77
C LEU A 257 0.25 23.86 9.88
N ASN A 258 1.15 24.32 10.75
CA ASN A 258 0.82 25.20 11.86
C ASN A 258 1.01 26.67 11.45
N ARG A 259 -0.08 27.45 11.56
CA ARG A 259 -0.12 28.89 11.27
C ARG A 259 -0.64 29.63 12.50
N GLY A 260 0.28 30.14 13.32
CA GLY A 260 -0.07 30.73 14.61
C GLY A 260 -0.78 29.73 15.51
N SER A 261 -2.05 29.99 15.85
CA SER A 261 -2.87 29.10 16.69
C SER A 261 -3.70 28.08 15.92
N THR A 262 -3.63 28.06 14.57
CA THR A 262 -4.41 27.13 13.74
C THR A 262 -3.51 26.09 13.12
N SER A 263 -3.96 24.84 13.15
CA SER A 263 -3.31 23.69 12.51
C SER A 263 -4.23 23.10 11.45
N MET A 264 -3.68 22.77 10.28
CA MET A 264 -4.42 22.18 9.18
C MET A 264 -3.70 20.93 8.67
N ASP A 265 -4.44 19.84 8.49
CA ASP A 265 -3.91 18.64 7.82
C ASP A 265 -3.70 18.93 6.33
N ILE A 266 -2.48 18.71 5.86
CA ILE A 266 -2.07 18.93 4.48
C ILE A 266 -1.52 17.66 3.82
N THR A 267 -1.64 16.52 4.46
CA THR A 267 -1.05 15.24 4.01
C THR A 267 -1.42 14.91 2.57
N SER A 268 -2.69 15.03 2.21
CA SER A 268 -3.18 14.79 0.84
C SER A 268 -2.78 15.86 -0.17
N SER A 269 -2.27 16.99 0.29
CA SER A 269 -1.86 18.14 -0.54
C SER A 269 -0.37 18.17 -0.81
N ILE A 270 0.42 17.32 -0.17
CA ILE A 270 1.86 17.21 -0.42
C ILE A 270 2.06 16.42 -1.71
N THR A 271 2.62 17.11 -2.69
CA THR A 271 3.00 16.54 -3.99
C THR A 271 4.40 16.99 -4.34
N GLY A 272 5.16 16.12 -5.01
CA GLY A 272 6.55 16.39 -5.36
C GLY A 272 7.51 16.34 -4.16
N GLY A 273 8.79 16.30 -4.45
CA GLY A 273 9.82 16.05 -3.46
C GLY A 273 9.76 14.65 -2.87
N GLU A 274 10.71 14.34 -2.02
CA GLU A 274 10.82 13.03 -1.39
C GLU A 274 9.58 12.67 -0.57
N MET A 275 8.98 13.65 0.15
CA MET A 275 7.76 13.46 0.93
C MET A 275 6.57 13.06 0.04
N GLY A 276 6.42 13.70 -1.12
CA GLY A 276 5.38 13.36 -2.10
C GLY A 276 5.51 11.92 -2.59
N GLY A 277 6.73 11.51 -2.97
CA GLY A 277 7.04 10.15 -3.40
C GLY A 277 6.71 9.09 -2.34
N LEU A 278 7.07 9.34 -1.08
CA LEU A 278 6.76 8.43 0.04
C LEU A 278 5.25 8.31 0.30
N LEU A 279 4.51 9.41 0.29
CA LEU A 279 3.06 9.40 0.51
C LEU A 279 2.32 8.71 -0.66
N ARG A 280 2.76 8.94 -1.89
CA ARG A 280 2.25 8.29 -3.09
C ARG A 280 2.52 6.79 -3.07
N TYR A 281 3.75 6.36 -2.74
CA TYR A 281 4.08 4.95 -2.56
C TYR A 281 3.19 4.27 -1.51
N ARG A 282 2.99 4.93 -0.35
CA ARG A 282 2.12 4.40 0.72
C ARG A 282 0.70 4.12 0.21
N SER A 283 0.11 5.08 -0.51
CA SER A 283 -1.28 4.97 -0.98
C SER A 283 -1.45 4.05 -2.18
N GLU A 284 -0.47 4.00 -3.09
CA GLU A 284 -0.61 3.27 -4.36
C GLU A 284 -0.07 1.83 -4.31
N VAL A 285 0.88 1.54 -3.41
CA VAL A 285 1.53 0.23 -3.34
C VAL A 285 1.42 -0.41 -1.97
N LEU A 286 1.88 0.26 -0.91
CA LEU A 286 2.00 -0.35 0.41
C LEU A 286 0.65 -0.77 0.98
N ASP A 287 -0.33 0.15 1.02
CA ASP A 287 -1.65 -0.12 1.58
C ASP A 287 -2.43 -1.16 0.76
N PRO A 288 -2.51 -1.06 -0.59
CA PRO A 288 -3.12 -2.09 -1.41
C PRO A 288 -2.44 -3.46 -1.26
N SER A 289 -1.11 -3.51 -1.15
CA SER A 289 -0.38 -4.78 -0.98
C SER A 289 -0.65 -5.42 0.38
N MET A 290 -0.73 -4.64 1.46
CA MET A 290 -1.11 -5.14 2.78
C MET A 290 -2.54 -5.69 2.78
N ASN A 291 -3.47 -4.98 2.16
CA ASN A 291 -4.87 -5.39 2.07
C ASN A 291 -5.04 -6.66 1.21
N GLU A 292 -4.37 -6.74 0.07
CA GLU A 292 -4.40 -7.93 -0.80
C GLU A 292 -3.80 -9.16 -0.13
N LEU A 293 -2.61 -9.01 0.48
CA LEU A 293 -1.96 -10.09 1.23
C LEU A 293 -2.87 -10.60 2.36
N GLY A 294 -3.52 -9.66 3.07
CA GLY A 294 -4.47 -10.00 4.13
C GLY A 294 -5.74 -10.68 3.62
N ARG A 295 -6.27 -10.25 2.48
CA ARG A 295 -7.41 -10.90 1.81
C ARG A 295 -7.08 -12.35 1.46
N ILE A 296 -5.93 -12.59 0.82
CA ILE A 296 -5.49 -13.94 0.48
C ILE A 296 -5.34 -14.81 1.75
N ALA A 297 -4.76 -14.26 2.82
CA ALA A 297 -4.63 -14.98 4.10
C ALA A 297 -6.00 -15.37 4.69
N LEU A 298 -7.00 -14.47 4.63
CA LEU A 298 -8.37 -14.75 5.09
C LEU A 298 -9.02 -15.86 4.26
N VAL A 299 -8.92 -15.79 2.93
CA VAL A 299 -9.51 -16.82 2.05
C VAL A 299 -8.82 -18.17 2.26
N VAL A 300 -7.50 -18.21 2.42
CA VAL A 300 -6.75 -19.44 2.73
C VAL A 300 -7.24 -20.06 4.05
N ALA A 301 -7.29 -19.28 5.12
CA ALA A 301 -7.70 -19.78 6.43
C ALA A 301 -9.15 -20.27 6.42
N ASP A 302 -10.05 -19.46 5.90
CA ASP A 302 -11.48 -19.72 5.89
C ASP A 302 -11.83 -20.92 5.01
N SER A 303 -11.44 -20.89 3.72
CA SER A 303 -11.82 -21.95 2.78
C SER A 303 -11.27 -23.32 3.17
N ILE A 304 -10.05 -23.38 3.70
CA ILE A 304 -9.45 -24.64 4.15
C ILE A 304 -10.13 -25.11 5.43
N ASN A 305 -10.38 -24.25 6.41
CA ASN A 305 -11.08 -24.60 7.64
C ASN A 305 -12.51 -25.07 7.37
N GLN A 306 -13.24 -24.36 6.51
CA GLN A 306 -14.59 -24.74 6.12
C GLN A 306 -14.63 -26.11 5.45
N GLN A 307 -13.70 -26.38 4.53
CA GLN A 307 -13.66 -27.68 3.86
C GLN A 307 -13.21 -28.80 4.79
N LEU A 308 -12.21 -28.58 5.64
CA LEU A 308 -11.78 -29.59 6.60
C LEU A 308 -12.90 -29.96 7.60
N ALA A 309 -13.71 -28.97 8.01
CA ALA A 309 -14.85 -29.21 8.90
C ALA A 309 -15.93 -30.12 8.30
N GLN A 310 -16.02 -30.22 6.96
CA GLN A 310 -16.95 -31.13 6.28
C GLN A 310 -16.52 -32.60 6.41
N GLY A 311 -15.28 -32.87 6.78
CA GLY A 311 -14.71 -34.23 6.75
C GLY A 311 -14.60 -34.90 8.11
N ILE A 312 -14.05 -36.12 8.08
CA ILE A 312 -13.73 -36.94 9.24
C ILE A 312 -12.22 -37.13 9.36
N ASP A 313 -11.69 -36.99 10.56
CA ASP A 313 -10.29 -37.16 10.89
C ASP A 313 -9.88 -38.64 11.07
N LYS A 314 -8.60 -38.90 11.33
CA LYS A 314 -8.11 -40.28 11.54
C LYS A 314 -8.69 -40.96 12.78
N ASN A 315 -9.20 -40.19 13.74
CA ASN A 315 -9.81 -40.70 14.97
C ASN A 315 -11.32 -40.98 14.81
N GLY A 316 -11.93 -40.65 13.66
CA GLY A 316 -13.37 -40.80 13.42
C GLY A 316 -14.20 -39.61 13.91
N GLU A 317 -13.55 -38.51 14.24
CA GLU A 317 -14.20 -37.28 14.68
C GLU A 317 -14.26 -36.25 13.53
N PHE A 318 -15.21 -35.31 13.63
CA PHE A 318 -15.30 -34.21 12.64
C PHE A 318 -14.05 -33.33 12.63
N GLY A 319 -13.72 -32.81 11.47
CA GLY A 319 -12.53 -32.01 11.22
C GLY A 319 -12.40 -30.78 12.13
N ALA A 320 -11.21 -30.62 12.68
CA ALA A 320 -10.83 -29.43 13.43
C ALA A 320 -10.25 -28.35 12.49
N ALA A 321 -10.33 -27.09 12.93
CA ALA A 321 -9.70 -25.99 12.19
C ALA A 321 -8.18 -26.18 12.14
N LEU A 322 -7.61 -26.00 10.94
CA LEU A 322 -6.16 -26.02 10.72
C LEU A 322 -5.55 -24.65 11.05
N PHE A 323 -6.20 -23.60 10.60
CA PHE A 323 -5.81 -22.21 10.83
C PHE A 323 -6.69 -21.53 11.87
N GLY A 324 -6.21 -20.44 12.46
CA GLY A 324 -6.95 -19.64 13.44
C GLY A 324 -8.28 -19.13 12.91
N ASP A 325 -9.21 -18.88 13.83
CA ASP A 325 -10.52 -18.30 13.51
C ASP A 325 -10.35 -16.86 13.01
N ILE A 326 -10.76 -16.64 11.76
CA ILE A 326 -10.71 -15.31 11.13
C ILE A 326 -11.63 -14.29 11.81
N ASN A 327 -12.60 -14.73 12.59
CA ASN A 327 -13.54 -13.90 13.33
C ASN A 327 -13.34 -13.99 14.87
N SER A 328 -12.12 -14.30 15.30
CA SER A 328 -11.81 -14.25 16.74
C SER A 328 -12.08 -12.84 17.31
N ALA A 329 -12.46 -12.76 18.58
CA ALA A 329 -12.81 -11.50 19.25
C ALA A 329 -11.71 -10.43 19.13
N ALA A 330 -10.44 -10.84 19.12
CA ALA A 330 -9.33 -9.91 18.94
C ALA A 330 -9.25 -9.35 17.51
N LEU A 331 -9.60 -10.14 16.48
CA LEU A 331 -9.52 -9.71 15.09
C LEU A 331 -10.69 -8.81 14.70
N ILE A 332 -11.91 -9.13 15.14
CA ILE A 332 -13.11 -8.35 14.76
C ILE A 332 -13.04 -6.90 15.23
N SER A 333 -12.49 -6.66 16.44
CA SER A 333 -12.36 -5.31 17.00
C SER A 333 -11.19 -4.52 16.40
N GLN A 334 -10.13 -5.20 15.92
CA GLN A 334 -8.95 -4.55 15.31
C GLN A 334 -9.17 -4.06 13.88
N ARG A 335 -10.23 -4.51 13.23
CA ARG A 335 -10.58 -4.10 11.85
C ARG A 335 -11.26 -2.74 11.78
N SER A 336 -11.62 -2.15 12.92
CA SER A 336 -12.24 -0.83 13.02
C SER A 336 -11.37 0.11 13.83
N ILE A 337 -11.21 1.32 13.33
CA ILE A 337 -10.43 2.40 13.94
C ILE A 337 -11.35 3.60 14.11
N ALA A 338 -11.69 3.93 15.36
CA ALA A 338 -12.48 5.11 15.68
C ALA A 338 -11.67 6.38 15.39
N GLN A 339 -12.27 7.38 14.75
CA GLN A 339 -11.60 8.66 14.49
C GLN A 339 -11.40 9.47 15.77
N ALA A 340 -10.25 10.16 15.85
CA ALA A 340 -9.94 11.08 16.92
C ALA A 340 -10.81 12.34 16.81
N GLY A 341 -11.95 12.35 17.38
CA GLY A 341 -12.94 13.45 17.29
C GLY A 341 -14.35 12.93 17.39
N ASN A 342 -14.50 11.60 17.41
CA ASN A 342 -15.76 10.97 17.73
C ASN A 342 -16.22 11.37 19.14
N SER A 343 -17.53 11.33 19.39
CA SER A 343 -18.13 11.61 20.69
C SER A 343 -17.56 10.67 21.77
N ALA A 344 -17.39 11.15 22.98
CA ALA A 344 -16.73 10.43 24.08
C ALA A 344 -17.39 9.08 24.44
N GLY A 345 -18.63 8.83 24.00
CA GLY A 345 -19.38 7.60 24.22
C GLY A 345 -19.48 6.69 23.00
N ALA A 346 -18.83 7.00 21.88
CA ALA A 346 -19.05 6.31 20.59
C ALA A 346 -18.63 4.85 20.57
N GLY A 347 -17.77 4.38 21.49
CA GLY A 347 -17.23 3.02 21.44
C GLY A 347 -16.40 2.75 20.15
N ASN A 348 -16.43 1.51 19.68
CA ASN A 348 -15.84 1.09 18.42
C ASN A 348 -16.84 0.21 17.64
N LEU A 349 -16.44 -0.31 16.48
CA LEU A 349 -17.23 -1.28 15.73
C LEU A 349 -16.52 -2.63 15.69
N ASP A 350 -17.30 -3.69 15.77
CA ASP A 350 -16.86 -5.05 15.44
C ASP A 350 -17.13 -5.33 13.96
N VAL A 351 -16.11 -5.82 13.27
CA VAL A 351 -16.15 -6.14 11.85
C VAL A 351 -16.01 -7.65 11.66
N THR A 352 -17.13 -8.31 11.44
CA THR A 352 -17.20 -9.77 11.22
C THR A 352 -17.19 -10.07 9.74
N ILE A 353 -16.26 -10.90 9.28
CA ILE A 353 -16.23 -11.40 7.90
C ILE A 353 -17.30 -12.48 7.75
N SER A 354 -18.24 -12.27 6.83
CA SER A 354 -19.32 -13.22 6.51
C SER A 354 -19.06 -14.03 5.24
N ASP A 355 -18.28 -13.47 4.30
CA ASP A 355 -17.95 -14.12 3.03
C ASP A 355 -16.59 -13.63 2.56
N THR A 356 -15.56 -14.45 2.72
CA THR A 356 -14.19 -14.11 2.33
C THR A 356 -14.03 -13.93 0.82
N GLY A 357 -14.86 -14.62 0.03
CA GLY A 357 -14.84 -14.54 -1.43
C GLY A 357 -15.27 -13.17 -1.98
N LYS A 358 -16.12 -12.44 -1.25
CA LYS A 358 -16.61 -11.10 -1.65
C LYS A 358 -15.73 -9.95 -1.18
N LEU A 359 -14.74 -10.21 -0.31
CA LEU A 359 -13.88 -9.16 0.23
C LEU A 359 -13.13 -8.41 -0.87
N SER A 360 -13.13 -7.09 -0.77
CA SER A 360 -12.31 -6.22 -1.61
C SER A 360 -10.99 -5.84 -0.92
N THR A 361 -10.06 -5.27 -1.67
CA THR A 361 -8.78 -4.74 -1.15
C THR A 361 -8.87 -3.30 -0.63
N SER A 362 -10.08 -2.75 -0.58
CA SER A 362 -10.30 -1.38 -0.15
C SER A 362 -10.46 -1.27 1.36
N ASP A 363 -10.07 -0.13 1.89
CA ASP A 363 -10.52 0.35 3.19
C ASP A 363 -11.87 1.05 3.03
N TYR A 364 -12.59 1.23 4.13
CA TYR A 364 -13.88 1.90 4.13
C TYR A 364 -13.93 2.98 5.20
N GLN A 365 -14.71 4.01 4.93
CA GLN A 365 -15.12 4.99 5.93
C GLN A 365 -16.59 4.80 6.26
N VAL A 366 -16.89 4.53 7.51
CA VAL A 366 -18.24 4.48 8.06
C VAL A 366 -18.51 5.79 8.76
N THR A 367 -19.63 6.45 8.43
CA THR A 367 -20.03 7.71 9.07
C THR A 367 -21.46 7.60 9.55
N PHE A 368 -21.69 7.88 10.82
CA PHE A 368 -23.01 7.83 11.44
C PHE A 368 -23.76 9.14 11.22
N SER A 369 -25.02 9.03 10.80
CA SER A 369 -25.98 10.14 10.75
C SER A 369 -26.88 10.20 11.99
N SER A 370 -26.96 9.11 12.75
CA SER A 370 -27.65 8.99 14.05
C SER A 370 -27.03 7.85 14.85
N ALA A 371 -27.59 7.55 16.03
CA ALA A 371 -27.12 6.43 16.87
C ALA A 371 -27.26 5.04 16.18
N THR A 372 -28.12 4.90 15.16
CA THR A 372 -28.39 3.62 14.49
C THR A 372 -28.16 3.65 12.98
N GLN A 373 -28.17 4.83 12.37
CA GLN A 373 -28.05 4.96 10.92
C GLN A 373 -26.64 5.38 10.51
N TYR A 374 -26.06 4.67 9.52
CA TYR A 374 -24.73 4.95 9.01
C TYR A 374 -24.67 4.83 7.50
N THR A 375 -23.67 5.48 6.91
CA THR A 375 -23.26 5.33 5.50
C THR A 375 -21.87 4.74 5.43
N VAL A 376 -21.57 4.03 4.36
CA VAL A 376 -20.27 3.43 4.09
C VAL A 376 -19.72 3.97 2.79
N LYS A 377 -18.51 4.50 2.84
CA LYS A 377 -17.76 4.96 1.67
C LYS A 377 -16.54 4.09 1.47
N LYS A 378 -16.37 3.54 0.27
CA LYS A 378 -15.17 2.81 -0.15
C LYS A 378 -14.03 3.78 -0.43
N LEU A 379 -12.86 3.59 0.18
CA LEU A 379 -11.73 4.49 0.03
C LEU A 379 -10.80 4.03 -1.11
N PRO A 380 -10.12 4.98 -1.84
CA PRO A 380 -10.21 6.44 -1.62
C PRO A 380 -11.44 7.08 -2.28
N ASP A 381 -11.97 6.57 -3.39
CA ASP A 381 -12.81 7.33 -4.33
C ASP A 381 -14.22 6.77 -4.51
N GLY A 382 -14.65 5.82 -3.66
CA GLY A 382 -15.99 5.24 -3.75
C GLY A 382 -17.10 6.22 -3.36
N ASP A 383 -18.30 5.98 -3.89
CA ASP A 383 -19.51 6.68 -3.46
C ASP A 383 -19.97 6.19 -2.08
N ALA A 384 -20.65 7.04 -1.33
CA ALA A 384 -21.27 6.66 -0.07
C ALA A 384 -22.52 5.81 -0.35
N GLN A 385 -22.58 4.64 0.27
CA GLN A 385 -23.71 3.71 0.21
C GLN A 385 -24.51 3.75 1.50
N GLY A 386 -25.80 3.47 1.43
CA GLY A 386 -26.71 3.50 2.59
C GLY A 386 -27.79 4.57 2.43
N PRO A 387 -28.42 5.06 3.53
CA PRO A 387 -28.12 4.72 4.92
C PRO A 387 -28.50 3.28 5.28
N TYR A 388 -27.69 2.66 6.14
CA TYR A 388 -27.92 1.33 6.72
C TYR A 388 -28.24 1.45 8.21
N ASP A 389 -28.92 0.44 8.78
CA ASP A 389 -29.23 0.37 10.20
C ASP A 389 -28.34 -0.65 10.90
N ILE A 390 -27.56 -0.21 11.91
CA ILE A 390 -26.64 -1.07 12.66
C ILE A 390 -27.36 -2.02 13.62
N THR A 391 -28.67 -1.82 13.85
CA THR A 391 -29.53 -2.67 14.71
C THR A 391 -30.38 -3.64 13.89
N ALA A 392 -30.28 -3.61 12.55
CA ALA A 392 -31.06 -4.49 11.69
C ALA A 392 -30.78 -5.97 11.96
N THR A 393 -31.81 -6.81 11.79
CA THR A 393 -31.67 -8.27 11.89
C THR A 393 -32.26 -8.92 10.64
N PRO A 394 -31.45 -9.55 9.78
CA PRO A 394 -29.98 -9.68 9.88
C PRO A 394 -29.24 -8.37 9.60
N LEU A 395 -28.00 -8.27 10.11
CA LEU A 395 -27.09 -7.15 9.82
C LEU A 395 -26.79 -7.05 8.32
N GLN A 396 -26.66 -5.81 7.84
CA GLN A 396 -26.30 -5.56 6.45
C GLN A 396 -24.91 -6.12 6.13
N GLU A 397 -24.82 -6.92 5.06
CA GLU A 397 -23.54 -7.36 4.49
C GLU A 397 -23.01 -6.32 3.51
N ILE A 398 -21.74 -5.97 3.66
CA ILE A 398 -21.02 -4.97 2.85
C ILE A 398 -19.75 -5.65 2.32
N ASP A 399 -19.65 -5.91 1.03
CA ASP A 399 -18.46 -6.55 0.42
C ASP A 399 -17.90 -7.74 1.23
N GLY A 400 -18.79 -8.61 1.77
CA GLY A 400 -18.40 -9.81 2.53
C GLY A 400 -18.13 -9.61 4.02
N PHE A 401 -18.43 -8.45 4.61
CA PHE A 401 -18.37 -8.22 6.04
C PHE A 401 -19.63 -7.57 6.60
N LYS A 402 -19.81 -7.67 7.90
CA LYS A 402 -20.91 -7.06 8.67
C LYS A 402 -20.35 -6.22 9.80
N LEU A 403 -21.11 -5.19 10.20
CA LEU A 403 -20.76 -4.27 11.27
C LEU A 403 -21.70 -4.43 12.45
N ALA A 404 -21.13 -4.45 13.65
CA ALA A 404 -21.88 -4.41 14.90
C ALA A 404 -21.26 -3.37 15.85
N LEU A 405 -22.06 -2.86 16.79
CA LEU A 405 -21.54 -1.95 17.82
C LEU A 405 -20.69 -2.73 18.84
N ASN A 406 -19.53 -2.16 19.18
CA ASN A 406 -18.68 -2.63 20.28
C ASN A 406 -18.50 -1.47 21.28
N GLY A 407 -19.34 -1.45 22.29
CA GLY A 407 -19.36 -0.39 23.31
C GLY A 407 -20.54 0.56 23.16
N GLY A 408 -20.29 1.86 23.35
CA GLY A 408 -21.34 2.88 23.37
C GLY A 408 -21.91 3.19 21.99
N ALA A 409 -23.11 3.80 21.97
CA ALA A 409 -23.77 4.23 20.75
C ALA A 409 -23.07 5.46 20.13
N PRO A 410 -22.81 5.47 18.83
CA PRO A 410 -22.26 6.63 18.15
C PRO A 410 -23.29 7.77 18.03
N SER A 411 -22.80 8.97 17.79
CA SER A 411 -23.58 10.17 17.53
C SER A 411 -23.50 10.57 16.05
N ALA A 412 -24.37 11.46 15.60
CA ALA A 412 -24.27 12.01 14.26
C ALA A 412 -22.92 12.72 14.03
N GLY A 413 -22.22 12.36 12.99
CA GLY A 413 -20.88 12.85 12.65
C GLY A 413 -19.74 11.93 13.11
N ASP A 414 -19.98 10.97 14.01
CA ASP A 414 -18.96 9.98 14.38
C ASP A 414 -18.58 9.13 13.19
N SER A 415 -17.29 8.86 13.06
CA SER A 415 -16.74 8.16 11.90
C SER A 415 -15.70 7.13 12.29
N PHE A 416 -15.64 6.04 11.52
CA PHE A 416 -14.75 4.90 11.74
C PHE A 416 -14.09 4.52 10.41
N LYS A 417 -12.79 4.26 10.46
CA LYS A 417 -12.09 3.63 9.35
C LYS A 417 -12.13 2.13 9.52
N ILE A 418 -12.63 1.43 8.51
CA ILE A 418 -12.71 -0.04 8.48
C ILE A 418 -11.65 -0.57 7.54
N THR A 419 -10.84 -1.50 8.05
CA THR A 419 -9.76 -2.18 7.32
C THR A 419 -9.94 -3.70 7.42
N PRO A 420 -10.87 -4.29 6.66
CA PRO A 420 -11.31 -5.68 6.88
C PRO A 420 -10.18 -6.70 6.73
N THR A 421 -9.20 -6.44 5.85
CA THR A 421 -8.19 -7.40 5.43
C THR A 421 -6.78 -7.08 5.94
N ARG A 422 -6.46 -5.81 6.20
CA ARG A 422 -5.09 -5.26 6.36
C ARG A 422 -4.19 -6.07 7.31
N ASN A 423 -4.69 -6.47 8.48
CA ASN A 423 -3.91 -7.12 9.53
C ASN A 423 -4.00 -8.65 9.50
N ALA A 424 -4.78 -9.23 8.59
CA ALA A 424 -5.07 -10.65 8.60
C ALA A 424 -3.84 -11.51 8.32
N ALA A 425 -2.97 -11.10 7.40
CA ALA A 425 -1.73 -11.83 7.09
C ALA A 425 -0.75 -11.89 8.28
N ALA A 426 -0.72 -10.84 9.11
CA ALA A 426 0.11 -10.81 10.33
C ALA A 426 -0.40 -11.75 11.43
N LYS A 427 -1.66 -12.15 11.36
CA LYS A 427 -2.35 -12.96 12.38
C LYS A 427 -2.72 -14.35 11.89
N LEU A 428 -2.37 -14.72 10.67
CA LEU A 428 -2.55 -16.08 10.19
C LEU A 428 -1.64 -17.01 10.99
N ASP A 429 -2.22 -17.93 11.74
CA ASP A 429 -1.52 -18.93 12.52
C ASP A 429 -2.10 -20.32 12.28
N THR A 430 -1.30 -21.36 12.50
CA THR A 430 -1.72 -22.75 12.46
C THR A 430 -2.02 -23.18 13.88
N VAL A 431 -3.30 -23.39 14.19
CA VAL A 431 -3.78 -23.74 15.55
C VAL A 431 -3.82 -25.24 15.80
N LEU A 432 -3.88 -26.05 14.74
CA LEU A 432 -3.87 -27.50 14.84
C LEU A 432 -2.48 -27.99 15.28
N THR A 433 -2.44 -28.86 16.30
CA THR A 433 -1.18 -29.41 16.82
C THR A 433 -1.05 -30.90 16.59
N ASP A 434 -2.17 -31.65 16.49
CA ASP A 434 -2.19 -33.09 16.23
C ASP A 434 -2.49 -33.36 14.74
N PRO A 435 -1.56 -33.93 13.96
CA PRO A 435 -1.75 -34.23 12.55
C PRO A 435 -2.87 -35.25 12.29
N LYS A 436 -3.24 -36.07 13.27
CA LYS A 436 -4.35 -37.03 13.16
C LYS A 436 -5.71 -36.33 13.05
N ARG A 437 -5.81 -35.08 13.55
CA ARG A 437 -7.02 -34.27 13.50
C ARG A 437 -7.30 -33.64 12.14
N ILE A 438 -6.37 -33.74 11.16
CA ILE A 438 -6.62 -33.30 9.79
C ILE A 438 -7.66 -34.21 9.15
N ALA A 439 -8.82 -33.71 8.78
CA ALA A 439 -9.94 -34.47 8.24
C ALA A 439 -9.81 -34.66 6.72
N LEU A 440 -9.28 -35.80 6.29
CA LEU A 440 -9.10 -36.14 4.88
C LEU A 440 -10.23 -37.01 4.31
N ALA A 441 -10.98 -37.71 5.16
CA ALA A 441 -12.08 -38.56 4.74
C ALA A 441 -13.39 -37.77 4.61
N ALA A 442 -14.26 -38.16 3.66
CA ALA A 442 -15.62 -37.60 3.58
C ALA A 442 -16.48 -38.13 4.76
N PRO A 443 -17.53 -37.40 5.19
CA PRO A 443 -18.30 -37.75 6.38
C PRO A 443 -19.14 -39.03 6.20
N LEU A 444 -19.55 -39.35 4.97
CA LEU A 444 -20.37 -40.51 4.67
C LEU A 444 -19.63 -41.53 3.80
N SER A 445 -19.80 -42.81 4.11
CA SER A 445 -19.33 -43.94 3.32
C SER A 445 -20.46 -44.93 3.05
N ALA A 446 -20.43 -45.54 1.88
CA ALA A 446 -21.43 -46.57 1.50
C ALA A 446 -20.78 -47.91 1.21
N VAL A 447 -21.43 -48.97 1.66
CA VAL A 447 -20.99 -50.35 1.46
C VAL A 447 -22.12 -51.16 0.84
N SER A 448 -21.78 -51.96 -0.18
CA SER A 448 -22.73 -52.89 -0.82
C SER A 448 -23.06 -54.05 0.12
N GLY A 449 -24.31 -54.44 0.15
CA GLY A 449 -24.73 -55.64 0.87
C GLY A 449 -24.06 -56.90 0.30
N SER A 450 -23.60 -57.80 1.17
CA SER A 450 -22.92 -59.06 0.77
C SER A 450 -23.84 -60.05 0.01
N GLY A 451 -25.16 -59.85 0.10
CA GLY A 451 -26.17 -60.65 -0.58
C GLY A 451 -26.64 -60.07 -1.92
N ASN A 452 -26.12 -58.95 -2.37
CA ASN A 452 -26.52 -58.32 -3.63
C ASN A 452 -26.25 -59.24 -4.83
N GLN A 453 -27.26 -59.39 -5.68
CA GLN A 453 -27.24 -60.28 -6.85
C GLN A 453 -27.29 -59.55 -8.19
N GLY A 454 -27.67 -58.28 -8.21
CA GLY A 454 -27.71 -57.45 -9.39
C GLY A 454 -26.36 -56.90 -9.80
N THR A 455 -26.36 -56.17 -10.91
CA THR A 455 -25.17 -55.49 -11.43
C THR A 455 -25.08 -54.04 -10.94
N GLY A 456 -25.91 -53.65 -9.98
CA GLY A 456 -25.93 -52.29 -9.42
C GLY A 456 -24.60 -51.92 -8.79
N VAL A 457 -24.05 -50.76 -9.20
CA VAL A 457 -22.84 -50.15 -8.64
C VAL A 457 -23.20 -48.75 -8.16
N ILE A 458 -22.67 -48.38 -6.99
CA ILE A 458 -22.90 -47.03 -6.42
C ILE A 458 -21.63 -46.21 -6.40
N THR A 459 -21.78 -44.87 -6.55
CA THR A 459 -20.74 -43.94 -6.11
C THR A 459 -20.79 -43.80 -4.59
N GLN A 460 -19.66 -43.39 -3.99
CA GLN A 460 -19.66 -43.03 -2.58
C GLN A 460 -20.51 -41.77 -2.36
N PRO A 461 -21.30 -41.71 -1.25
CA PRO A 461 -22.20 -40.60 -0.99
C PRO A 461 -21.45 -39.26 -0.79
N GLU A 462 -21.99 -38.20 -1.38
CA GLU A 462 -21.53 -36.84 -1.18
C GLU A 462 -22.54 -36.07 -0.32
N LEU A 463 -22.10 -35.50 0.79
CA LEU A 463 -22.94 -34.70 1.67
C LEU A 463 -23.24 -33.36 0.97
N THR A 464 -24.51 -33.08 0.69
CA THR A 464 -24.94 -31.81 0.07
C THR A 464 -25.32 -30.75 1.12
N SER A 465 -25.67 -31.15 2.32
CA SER A 465 -25.84 -30.27 3.48
C SER A 465 -24.47 -29.78 3.93
N LYS A 466 -24.22 -28.46 3.83
CA LYS A 466 -22.95 -27.83 4.21
C LYS A 466 -22.95 -27.48 5.68
N LEU A 467 -21.84 -27.74 6.33
CA LEU A 467 -21.58 -27.37 7.71
C LEU A 467 -21.00 -25.94 7.70
N ASP A 468 -21.64 -25.03 8.43
CA ASP A 468 -21.12 -23.67 8.66
C ASP A 468 -20.31 -23.63 9.96
N ILE A 469 -19.01 -23.34 9.87
CA ILE A 469 -18.12 -23.26 11.03
C ILE A 469 -18.43 -22.07 11.93
N TYR A 470 -19.10 -21.06 11.42
CA TYR A 470 -19.46 -19.82 12.17
C TYR A 470 -20.83 -19.91 12.85
N ASP A 471 -21.70 -20.87 12.44
CA ASP A 471 -22.94 -21.17 13.15
C ASP A 471 -22.74 -22.42 14.02
N SER A 472 -22.43 -22.20 15.29
CA SER A 472 -22.19 -23.30 16.24
C SER A 472 -23.40 -24.20 16.44
N THR A 473 -24.62 -23.65 16.35
CA THR A 473 -25.86 -24.44 16.50
C THR A 473 -26.08 -25.34 15.29
N GLN A 474 -26.04 -24.78 14.09
CA GLN A 474 -26.16 -25.53 12.85
C GLN A 474 -25.09 -26.64 12.76
N ARG A 475 -23.83 -26.29 13.11
CA ARG A 475 -22.72 -27.24 13.10
C ARG A 475 -22.97 -28.42 14.03
N ILE A 476 -23.36 -28.15 15.28
CA ILE A 476 -23.61 -29.20 16.27
C ILE A 476 -24.80 -30.07 15.84
N ASP A 477 -25.87 -29.48 15.35
CA ASP A 477 -27.05 -30.18 14.88
C ASP A 477 -26.73 -31.10 13.71
N LEU A 478 -25.99 -30.63 12.70
CA LEU A 478 -25.60 -31.45 11.56
C LEU A 478 -24.65 -32.58 11.95
N GLN A 479 -23.67 -32.32 12.82
CA GLN A 479 -22.75 -33.31 13.33
C GLN A 479 -23.49 -34.42 14.13
N ASN A 480 -24.42 -34.03 14.99
CA ASN A 480 -25.27 -34.96 15.72
C ASN A 480 -26.18 -35.75 14.79
N GLY A 481 -26.83 -35.09 13.82
CA GLY A 481 -27.66 -35.71 12.81
C GLY A 481 -26.89 -36.77 12.02
N LEU A 482 -25.70 -36.45 11.51
CA LEU A 482 -24.85 -37.42 10.81
C LEU A 482 -24.45 -38.62 11.70
N LYS A 483 -24.12 -38.34 12.95
CA LYS A 483 -23.65 -39.39 13.91
C LYS A 483 -24.75 -40.31 14.39
N TYR A 484 -25.95 -39.79 14.66
CA TYR A 484 -27.01 -40.55 15.33
C TYR A 484 -28.16 -40.97 14.41
N SER A 485 -28.29 -40.37 13.21
CA SER A 485 -29.30 -40.78 12.21
C SER A 485 -28.71 -41.73 11.16
N THR A 486 -27.43 -42.10 11.24
CA THR A 486 -26.83 -43.16 10.43
C THR A 486 -26.54 -44.40 11.33
N PRO A 487 -26.44 -45.64 10.77
CA PRO A 487 -26.52 -46.00 9.36
C PRO A 487 -27.94 -45.91 8.77
N VAL A 488 -28.03 -45.60 7.48
CA VAL A 488 -29.27 -45.75 6.69
C VAL A 488 -29.07 -46.75 5.57
N LYS A 489 -30.14 -47.47 5.22
CA LYS A 489 -30.09 -48.59 4.27
C LYS A 489 -30.97 -48.30 3.05
N LEU A 490 -30.35 -48.21 1.87
CA LEU A 490 -31.04 -48.16 0.60
C LEU A 490 -31.35 -49.56 0.11
N VAL A 491 -32.61 -49.86 -0.22
CA VAL A 491 -33.05 -51.18 -0.66
C VAL A 491 -33.84 -51.04 -1.97
N PHE A 492 -33.54 -51.89 -2.95
CA PHE A 492 -34.20 -51.87 -4.25
C PHE A 492 -35.37 -52.86 -4.28
N GLY A 493 -36.43 -52.45 -4.99
CA GLY A 493 -37.63 -53.25 -5.26
C GLY A 493 -37.48 -54.14 -6.50
N ASP A 494 -38.63 -54.65 -6.98
CA ASP A 494 -38.73 -55.57 -8.12
C ASP A 494 -38.04 -54.99 -9.38
N GLU A 495 -37.04 -55.70 -9.89
CA GLU A 495 -36.28 -55.35 -11.10
C GLU A 495 -37.08 -55.48 -12.41
N THR A 496 -38.25 -56.14 -12.37
CA THR A 496 -39.12 -56.27 -13.55
C THR A 496 -39.93 -55.01 -13.79
N THR A 497 -39.94 -54.07 -12.84
CA THR A 497 -40.62 -52.76 -12.99
C THR A 497 -39.70 -51.71 -13.60
N ASN A 498 -40.24 -50.87 -14.48
CA ASN A 498 -39.52 -49.73 -15.06
C ASN A 498 -40.43 -48.49 -15.05
N PRO A 499 -40.13 -47.49 -14.22
CA PRO A 499 -38.95 -47.36 -13.34
C PRO A 499 -39.00 -48.33 -12.12
N GLN A 500 -37.82 -48.81 -11.71
CA GLN A 500 -37.63 -49.67 -10.53
C GLN A 500 -37.69 -48.80 -9.26
N SER A 501 -38.42 -49.27 -8.24
CA SER A 501 -38.50 -48.58 -6.95
C SER A 501 -37.27 -48.81 -6.06
N TYR A 502 -36.99 -47.83 -5.20
CA TYR A 502 -36.11 -47.99 -4.06
C TYR A 502 -36.72 -47.36 -2.82
N LYS A 503 -36.29 -47.83 -1.65
CA LYS A 503 -36.64 -47.29 -0.33
C LYS A 503 -35.42 -47.08 0.52
N LEU A 504 -35.42 -45.98 1.28
CA LEU A 504 -34.40 -45.68 2.28
C LEU A 504 -34.95 -45.95 3.67
N PHE A 505 -34.26 -46.77 4.46
CA PHE A 505 -34.63 -47.13 5.82
C PHE A 505 -33.63 -46.64 6.84
N ASP A 506 -34.11 -46.33 8.05
CA ASP A 506 -33.25 -46.09 9.21
C ASP A 506 -32.68 -47.42 9.77
N ALA A 507 -31.83 -47.33 10.80
CA ALA A 507 -31.25 -48.48 11.46
C ALA A 507 -32.30 -49.39 12.17
N LYS A 508 -33.52 -48.88 12.43
CA LYS A 508 -34.65 -49.61 13.04
C LYS A 508 -35.56 -50.22 12.01
N GLY A 509 -35.32 -49.97 10.71
CA GLY A 509 -36.16 -50.46 9.62
C GLY A 509 -37.36 -49.59 9.30
N THR A 510 -37.41 -48.36 9.80
CA THR A 510 -38.44 -47.36 9.45
C THR A 510 -38.14 -46.75 8.08
N GLU A 511 -39.10 -46.72 7.19
CA GLU A 511 -38.98 -46.08 5.88
C GLU A 511 -38.89 -44.54 6.05
N LEU A 512 -37.78 -43.98 5.55
CA LEU A 512 -37.50 -42.53 5.60
C LEU A 512 -37.92 -41.81 4.31
N SER A 513 -37.65 -42.43 3.16
CA SER A 513 -38.00 -41.91 1.85
C SER A 513 -38.04 -43.02 0.79
N SER A 514 -38.63 -42.77 -0.33
CA SER A 514 -38.69 -43.68 -1.48
C SER A 514 -38.57 -42.90 -2.80
N GLY A 515 -38.16 -43.62 -3.84
CA GLY A 515 -38.01 -43.06 -5.18
C GLY A 515 -37.90 -44.16 -6.24
N THR A 516 -37.48 -43.80 -7.44
CA THR A 516 -37.34 -44.74 -8.56
C THR A 516 -36.05 -44.49 -9.33
N ILE A 517 -35.56 -45.57 -9.99
CA ILE A 517 -34.44 -45.52 -10.94
C ILE A 517 -34.85 -46.13 -12.27
N ILE A 518 -34.12 -45.82 -13.34
CA ILE A 518 -34.19 -46.52 -14.61
C ILE A 518 -33.06 -47.55 -14.64
N PRO A 519 -33.37 -48.85 -14.55
CA PRO A 519 -32.37 -49.92 -14.57
C PRO A 519 -31.50 -49.86 -15.82
N GLY A 520 -30.17 -50.05 -15.66
CA GLY A 520 -29.21 -49.97 -16.77
C GLY A 520 -28.69 -48.59 -17.08
N GLU A 521 -29.30 -47.53 -16.53
CA GLU A 521 -28.82 -46.16 -16.65
C GLU A 521 -28.09 -45.70 -15.41
N SER A 522 -27.43 -44.52 -15.50
CA SER A 522 -26.80 -43.84 -14.35
C SER A 522 -27.82 -42.89 -13.71
N ASN A 523 -28.27 -43.21 -12.52
CA ASN A 523 -29.30 -42.49 -11.78
C ASN A 523 -28.71 -41.78 -10.58
N THR A 524 -28.85 -40.47 -10.53
CA THR A 524 -28.44 -39.66 -9.36
C THR A 524 -29.56 -39.60 -8.34
N LEU A 525 -29.33 -40.12 -7.14
CA LEU A 525 -30.27 -40.13 -6.04
C LEU A 525 -29.96 -38.99 -5.09
N GLN A 526 -30.93 -38.09 -4.87
CA GLN A 526 -30.89 -37.11 -3.80
C GLN A 526 -31.69 -37.60 -2.61
N LEU A 527 -31.00 -37.88 -1.52
CA LEU A 527 -31.55 -38.56 -0.35
C LEU A 527 -31.54 -37.62 0.85
N SER A 528 -32.66 -37.59 1.59
CA SER A 528 -32.86 -36.76 2.77
C SER A 528 -33.08 -37.62 3.99
N VAL A 529 -32.38 -37.35 5.07
CA VAL A 529 -32.45 -38.13 6.34
C VAL A 529 -32.85 -37.18 7.45
N PRO A 530 -33.98 -37.46 8.16
CA PRO A 530 -34.36 -36.71 9.36
C PRO A 530 -33.31 -36.85 10.47
N MET A 531 -32.90 -35.70 11.05
CA MET A 531 -31.87 -35.67 12.07
C MET A 531 -32.42 -35.97 13.47
N VAL A 532 -31.71 -36.84 14.21
CA VAL A 532 -31.96 -37.11 15.61
C VAL A 532 -30.71 -36.85 16.47
N ASP A 533 -30.95 -36.58 17.75
CA ASP A 533 -29.89 -36.42 18.76
C ASP A 533 -29.41 -37.75 19.33
N ALA A 534 -28.46 -37.72 20.28
CA ALA A 534 -27.92 -38.89 20.96
C ALA A 534 -28.97 -39.76 21.70
N SER A 535 -30.11 -39.18 22.05
CA SER A 535 -31.24 -39.82 22.71
C SER A 535 -32.28 -40.36 21.74
N GLY A 536 -32.10 -40.10 20.42
CA GLY A 536 -33.06 -40.44 19.37
C GLY A 536 -34.21 -39.45 19.22
N ASN A 537 -34.14 -38.28 19.85
CA ASN A 537 -35.16 -37.25 19.69
C ASN A 537 -34.91 -36.45 18.40
N PRO A 538 -35.99 -36.00 17.72
CA PRO A 538 -35.87 -35.13 16.54
C PRO A 538 -35.12 -33.82 16.84
N ILE A 539 -34.15 -33.50 16.00
CA ILE A 539 -33.52 -32.15 16.01
C ILE A 539 -34.44 -31.22 15.24
N MET A 540 -34.96 -30.19 15.90
CA MET A 540 -36.02 -29.31 15.36
C MET A 540 -35.49 -27.94 14.93
N ASP A 541 -36.16 -27.36 13.92
CA ASP A 541 -36.13 -25.96 13.60
C ASP A 541 -37.55 -25.43 13.71
N GLY A 542 -37.85 -24.80 14.85
CA GLY A 542 -39.21 -24.46 15.19
C GLY A 542 -40.09 -25.68 15.30
N VAL A 543 -41.05 -25.86 14.39
CA VAL A 543 -41.96 -27.01 14.33
C VAL A 543 -41.53 -28.09 13.32
N THR A 544 -40.47 -27.86 12.55
CA THR A 544 -40.03 -28.76 11.48
C THR A 544 -38.80 -29.54 11.93
N GLN A 545 -38.77 -30.85 11.69
CA GLN A 545 -37.58 -31.66 11.94
C GLN A 545 -36.52 -31.32 10.88
N LYS A 546 -35.29 -31.02 11.35
CA LYS A 546 -34.12 -30.79 10.46
C LYS A 546 -33.75 -32.09 9.75
N THR A 547 -33.24 -31.96 8.53
CA THR A 547 -32.73 -33.07 7.73
C THR A 547 -31.32 -32.76 7.26
N PHE A 548 -30.50 -33.78 7.07
CA PHE A 548 -29.31 -33.68 6.22
C PHE A 548 -29.55 -34.38 4.89
N ASN A 549 -28.93 -33.86 3.86
CA ASN A 549 -29.10 -34.33 2.48
C ASN A 549 -27.76 -34.81 1.94
N PHE A 550 -27.79 -35.90 1.20
CA PHE A 550 -26.64 -36.42 0.48
C PHE A 550 -27.05 -36.93 -0.90
N GLU A 551 -26.09 -36.97 -1.79
CA GLU A 551 -26.26 -37.43 -3.16
C GLU A 551 -25.38 -38.66 -3.40
N MET A 552 -25.89 -39.63 -4.17
CA MET A 552 -25.12 -40.77 -4.67
C MET A 552 -25.67 -41.24 -6.00
N THR A 553 -24.81 -41.77 -6.87
CA THR A 553 -25.23 -42.31 -8.17
C THR A 553 -25.31 -43.82 -8.11
N VAL A 554 -26.37 -44.36 -8.68
CA VAL A 554 -26.56 -45.81 -8.89
C VAL A 554 -26.55 -46.07 -10.39
N ALA A 555 -25.66 -46.95 -10.83
CA ALA A 555 -25.56 -47.40 -12.22
C ALA A 555 -25.76 -48.93 -12.28
N GLY A 556 -26.14 -49.43 -13.44
CA GLY A 556 -26.46 -50.85 -13.63
C GLY A 556 -27.89 -51.22 -13.21
N SER A 557 -28.15 -52.49 -13.02
CA SER A 557 -29.46 -53.03 -12.71
C SER A 557 -29.42 -53.76 -11.36
N PRO A 558 -29.77 -53.11 -10.25
CA PRO A 558 -29.95 -53.78 -8.97
C PRO A 558 -31.12 -54.79 -9.06
N LYS A 559 -31.09 -55.90 -8.32
CA LYS A 559 -32.18 -56.81 -8.15
C LYS A 559 -33.02 -56.49 -6.92
N GLU A 560 -34.19 -57.12 -6.83
CA GLU A 560 -35.06 -57.02 -5.66
C GLU A 560 -34.31 -57.47 -4.41
N GLY A 561 -34.29 -56.63 -3.35
CA GLY A 561 -33.59 -56.87 -2.09
C GLY A 561 -32.14 -56.48 -2.08
N ASP A 562 -31.55 -56.14 -3.24
CA ASP A 562 -30.21 -55.55 -3.27
C ASP A 562 -30.19 -54.26 -2.44
N ASN A 563 -29.13 -54.12 -1.65
CA ASN A 563 -29.07 -52.99 -0.71
C ASN A 563 -27.69 -52.41 -0.55
N TYR A 564 -27.67 -51.14 -0.12
CA TYR A 564 -26.46 -50.40 0.19
C TYR A 564 -26.64 -49.67 1.53
N THR A 565 -25.66 -49.82 2.39
CA THR A 565 -25.68 -49.19 3.70
C THR A 565 -24.79 -47.96 3.69
N VAL A 566 -25.36 -46.79 4.01
CA VAL A 566 -24.65 -45.53 4.16
C VAL A 566 -24.47 -45.24 5.64
N SER A 567 -23.23 -45.04 6.08
CA SER A 567 -22.87 -44.81 7.49
C SER A 567 -21.90 -43.64 7.62
N LEU A 568 -21.80 -43.09 8.84
CA LEU A 568 -20.72 -42.17 9.18
C LEU A 568 -19.36 -42.87 8.97
N THR A 569 -18.41 -42.17 8.36
CA THR A 569 -17.08 -42.75 8.10
C THR A 569 -16.33 -42.98 9.40
N GLY A 570 -15.85 -44.24 9.60
CA GLY A 570 -15.18 -44.63 10.80
C GLY A 570 -13.72 -44.19 10.91
N ALA A 571 -13.15 -44.39 12.12
CA ALA A 571 -11.74 -44.11 12.39
C ALA A 571 -10.80 -44.95 11.49
N GLY A 572 -9.64 -44.40 11.12
CA GLY A 572 -8.63 -45.07 10.31
C GLY A 572 -9.05 -45.31 8.85
N SER A 573 -10.08 -44.61 8.36
CA SER A 573 -10.54 -44.71 6.98
C SER A 573 -9.43 -44.34 5.99
N ALA A 574 -9.36 -45.05 4.86
CA ALA A 574 -8.51 -44.73 3.72
C ALA A 574 -9.20 -43.76 2.72
N ASP A 575 -10.40 -43.30 3.02
CA ASP A 575 -11.12 -42.31 2.22
C ASP A 575 -10.34 -40.99 2.23
N ASN A 576 -10.25 -40.35 1.07
CA ASN A 576 -9.50 -39.11 0.86
C ASN A 576 -10.32 -38.03 0.14
N ARG A 577 -11.62 -38.23 -0.05
CA ARG A 577 -12.48 -37.32 -0.83
C ARG A 577 -12.52 -35.91 -0.26
N ASN A 578 -12.51 -35.78 1.08
CA ASN A 578 -12.44 -34.45 1.68
C ASN A 578 -11.07 -33.77 1.47
N GLY A 579 -9.99 -34.57 1.56
CA GLY A 579 -8.64 -34.09 1.22
C GLY A 579 -8.54 -33.64 -0.24
N GLN A 580 -9.17 -34.37 -1.16
CA GLN A 580 -9.23 -33.98 -2.57
C GLN A 580 -10.03 -32.67 -2.75
N ALA A 581 -11.15 -32.51 -2.05
CA ALA A 581 -11.91 -31.25 -2.08
C ALA A 581 -11.12 -30.05 -1.54
N VAL A 582 -10.22 -30.25 -0.56
CA VAL A 582 -9.28 -29.19 -0.12
C VAL A 582 -8.22 -28.90 -1.19
N ILE A 583 -7.72 -29.93 -1.93
CA ILE A 583 -6.77 -29.73 -3.04
C ILE A 583 -7.43 -28.89 -4.14
N ASP A 584 -8.69 -29.13 -4.46
CA ASP A 584 -9.42 -28.42 -5.49
C ASP A 584 -9.55 -26.91 -5.22
N LEU A 585 -9.44 -26.48 -3.94
CA LEU A 585 -9.40 -25.06 -3.57
C LEU A 585 -8.20 -24.31 -4.17
N GLN A 586 -7.12 -25.02 -4.54
CA GLN A 586 -5.95 -24.41 -5.18
C GLN A 586 -6.33 -23.71 -6.49
N THR A 587 -7.23 -24.31 -7.27
CA THR A 587 -7.65 -23.82 -8.60
C THR A 587 -9.05 -23.23 -8.62
N LYS A 588 -9.81 -23.45 -7.55
CA LYS A 588 -11.18 -22.94 -7.42
C LYS A 588 -11.18 -21.41 -7.30
N ALA A 589 -12.09 -20.76 -8.00
CA ALA A 589 -12.31 -19.33 -7.91
C ALA A 589 -12.94 -18.98 -6.55
N THR A 590 -12.11 -18.68 -5.55
CA THR A 590 -12.52 -18.37 -4.18
C THR A 590 -12.24 -16.92 -3.77
N VAL A 591 -11.55 -16.15 -4.60
CA VAL A 591 -11.16 -14.76 -4.36
C VAL A 591 -11.87 -13.84 -5.36
N GLU A 592 -12.31 -12.67 -4.92
CA GLU A 592 -13.04 -11.70 -5.77
C GLU A 592 -14.29 -12.31 -6.45
N VAL A 593 -15.05 -13.09 -5.72
CA VAL A 593 -16.24 -13.74 -6.28
C VAL A 593 -17.34 -12.71 -6.45
N GLY A 594 -17.55 -12.26 -7.69
CA GLY A 594 -18.61 -11.32 -8.04
C GLY A 594 -20.00 -11.95 -7.95
N ALA A 595 -21.05 -11.14 -8.10
CA ALA A 595 -22.45 -11.57 -8.07
C ALA A 595 -22.79 -12.65 -9.14
N ASN A 596 -21.98 -12.75 -10.19
CA ASN A 596 -22.09 -13.77 -11.24
C ASN A 596 -21.37 -15.10 -10.91
N GLY A 597 -20.83 -15.25 -9.69
CA GLY A 597 -20.08 -16.41 -9.26
C GLY A 597 -18.68 -16.55 -9.89
N LYS A 598 -18.23 -15.57 -10.67
CA LYS A 598 -16.88 -15.57 -11.24
C LYS A 598 -15.91 -14.91 -10.25
N GLY A 599 -14.78 -15.56 -10.02
CA GLY A 599 -13.69 -15.08 -9.19
C GLY A 599 -12.35 -15.54 -9.76
N ILE A 600 -11.30 -15.44 -8.96
CA ILE A 600 -9.96 -15.92 -9.29
C ILE A 600 -9.49 -16.95 -8.24
N SER A 601 -8.51 -17.78 -8.62
CA SER A 601 -7.92 -18.73 -7.69
C SER A 601 -6.99 -18.06 -6.68
N LEU A 602 -6.63 -18.76 -5.61
CA LEU A 602 -5.63 -18.30 -4.62
C LEU A 602 -4.28 -17.98 -5.27
N THR A 603 -3.84 -18.84 -6.20
CA THR A 603 -2.58 -18.65 -6.92
C THR A 603 -2.62 -17.43 -7.82
N ASP A 604 -3.74 -17.25 -8.55
CA ASP A 604 -3.91 -16.10 -9.44
C ASP A 604 -4.05 -14.79 -8.67
N ALA A 605 -4.70 -14.81 -7.50
CA ALA A 605 -4.80 -13.63 -6.65
C ALA A 605 -3.41 -13.13 -6.20
N TYR A 606 -2.54 -14.05 -5.76
CA TYR A 606 -1.18 -13.68 -5.43
C TYR A 606 -0.36 -13.26 -6.67
N GLY A 607 -0.53 -13.96 -7.80
CA GLY A 607 0.07 -13.57 -9.07
C GLY A 607 -0.30 -12.15 -9.48
N LYS A 608 -1.58 -11.76 -9.32
CA LYS A 608 -2.08 -10.41 -9.58
C LYS A 608 -1.45 -9.35 -8.65
N LEU A 609 -1.22 -9.69 -7.38
CA LEU A 609 -0.49 -8.81 -6.45
C LEU A 609 0.94 -8.56 -6.95
N VAL A 610 1.66 -9.62 -7.31
CA VAL A 610 3.04 -9.53 -7.84
C VAL A 610 3.08 -8.73 -9.15
N GLU A 611 2.15 -9.00 -10.07
CA GLU A 611 2.03 -8.27 -11.34
C GLU A 611 1.76 -6.77 -11.13
N ASN A 612 0.85 -6.42 -10.22
CA ASN A 612 0.53 -5.03 -9.91
C ASN A 612 1.75 -4.29 -9.32
N VAL A 613 2.46 -4.90 -8.38
CA VAL A 613 3.64 -4.29 -7.77
C VAL A 613 4.78 -4.19 -8.79
N GLY A 614 5.04 -5.25 -9.58
CA GLY A 614 6.03 -5.24 -10.66
C GLY A 614 5.74 -4.19 -11.73
N GLY A 615 4.47 -4.03 -12.12
CA GLY A 615 4.04 -2.98 -13.03
C GLY A 615 4.30 -1.57 -12.49
N LYS A 616 4.01 -1.35 -11.19
CA LYS A 616 4.32 -0.07 -10.51
C LYS A 616 5.84 0.16 -10.39
N THR A 617 6.63 -0.90 -10.16
CA THR A 617 8.10 -0.82 -10.12
C THR A 617 8.67 -0.46 -11.48
N ALA A 618 8.21 -1.11 -12.55
CA ALA A 618 8.64 -0.80 -13.91
C ALA A 618 8.29 0.65 -14.31
N GLN A 619 7.08 1.12 -13.97
CA GLN A 619 6.67 2.50 -14.20
C GLN A 619 7.55 3.46 -13.40
N ALA A 620 7.80 3.19 -12.12
CA ALA A 620 8.65 4.02 -11.26
C ALA A 620 10.10 4.12 -11.79
N GLN A 621 10.63 3.03 -12.35
CA GLN A 621 11.96 3.03 -12.98
C GLN A 621 11.99 3.94 -14.22
N MET A 622 10.96 3.90 -15.05
CA MET A 622 10.84 4.78 -16.22
C MET A 622 10.71 6.25 -15.80
N ASP A 623 9.87 6.52 -14.81
CA ASP A 623 9.64 7.88 -14.29
C ASP A 623 10.92 8.45 -13.67
N SER A 624 11.65 7.66 -12.87
CA SER A 624 12.92 8.05 -12.27
C SER A 624 13.98 8.36 -13.33
N ASN A 625 14.10 7.52 -14.35
CA ASN A 625 15.04 7.76 -15.46
C ASN A 625 14.69 9.04 -16.24
N ALA A 626 13.42 9.25 -16.54
CA ALA A 626 12.94 10.42 -17.27
C ALA A 626 13.14 11.71 -16.45
N THR A 627 12.77 11.72 -15.17
CA THR A 627 12.91 12.89 -14.30
C THR A 627 14.38 13.22 -14.00
N ASN A 628 15.24 12.21 -13.87
CA ASN A 628 16.69 12.41 -13.74
C ASN A 628 17.30 13.04 -14.99
N ALA A 629 16.89 12.60 -16.18
CA ALA A 629 17.33 13.22 -17.44
C ALA A 629 16.84 14.68 -17.55
N LEU A 630 15.60 14.97 -17.14
CA LEU A 630 15.06 16.33 -17.11
C LEU A 630 15.82 17.22 -16.12
N GLN A 631 16.11 16.74 -14.92
CA GLN A 631 16.88 17.46 -13.90
C GLN A 631 18.29 17.74 -14.40
N THR A 632 18.97 16.75 -14.99
CA THR A 632 20.31 16.88 -15.55
C THR A 632 20.33 17.93 -16.67
N SER A 633 19.34 17.90 -17.57
CA SER A 633 19.21 18.90 -18.64
C SER A 633 18.93 20.31 -18.10
N ALA A 634 18.04 20.42 -17.10
CA ALA A 634 17.74 21.72 -16.47
C ALA A 634 18.96 22.28 -15.74
N LYS A 635 19.73 21.43 -15.03
CA LYS A 635 20.99 21.82 -14.40
C LYS A 635 22.02 22.28 -15.42
N ALA A 636 22.23 21.51 -16.49
CA ALA A 636 23.14 21.88 -17.57
C ALA A 636 22.72 23.20 -18.24
N GLY A 637 21.42 23.42 -18.47
CA GLY A 637 20.88 24.66 -19.01
C GLY A 637 21.13 25.84 -18.07
N ARG A 638 20.96 25.69 -16.78
CA ARG A 638 21.26 26.70 -15.75
C ARG A 638 22.76 26.97 -15.71
N ASP A 639 23.58 25.94 -15.65
CA ASP A 639 25.03 26.06 -15.48
C ASP A 639 25.71 26.62 -16.75
N SER A 640 25.16 26.38 -17.93
CA SER A 640 25.67 26.96 -19.18
C SER A 640 25.57 28.51 -19.23
N LEU A 641 24.56 29.08 -18.56
CA LEU A 641 24.37 30.53 -18.47
C LEU A 641 25.00 31.10 -17.20
N SER A 642 24.68 30.50 -16.04
CA SER A 642 24.98 31.05 -14.71
C SER A 642 26.20 30.43 -14.05
N GLY A 643 26.69 29.30 -14.57
CA GLY A 643 27.86 28.59 -14.04
C GLY A 643 29.16 29.30 -14.37
N VAL A 644 30.20 28.97 -13.59
CA VAL A 644 31.57 29.46 -13.82
C VAL A 644 32.25 28.56 -14.85
N GLN A 645 32.70 29.15 -15.96
CA GLN A 645 33.53 28.45 -16.94
C GLN A 645 35.00 28.84 -16.70
N LEU A 646 35.81 27.93 -16.20
CA LEU A 646 37.18 28.20 -15.79
C LEU A 646 38.05 28.76 -16.92
N ASP A 647 37.86 28.33 -18.18
CA ASP A 647 38.59 28.84 -19.34
C ASP A 647 38.26 30.29 -19.63
N GLU A 648 36.98 30.67 -19.48
CA GLU A 648 36.53 32.07 -19.67
C GLU A 648 37.06 32.93 -18.53
N GLU A 649 37.00 32.46 -17.29
CA GLU A 649 37.53 33.23 -16.15
C GLU A 649 39.07 33.33 -16.19
N ALA A 650 39.79 32.30 -16.65
CA ALA A 650 41.24 32.40 -16.89
C ALA A 650 41.58 33.45 -17.94
N SER A 651 40.80 33.51 -19.01
CA SER A 651 40.95 34.57 -20.03
C SER A 651 40.63 35.95 -19.49
N ASN A 652 39.60 36.08 -18.67
CA ASN A 652 39.24 37.33 -17.97
C ASN A 652 40.33 37.76 -16.97
N LEU A 653 40.94 36.83 -16.27
CA LEU A 653 42.04 37.10 -15.32
C LEU A 653 43.24 37.73 -16.07
N ILE A 654 43.66 37.15 -17.19
CA ILE A 654 44.73 37.66 -18.02
C ILE A 654 44.37 39.05 -18.57
N LYS A 655 43.15 39.24 -19.07
CA LYS A 655 42.62 40.49 -19.59
C LYS A 655 42.68 41.60 -18.52
N TYR A 656 42.16 41.36 -17.35
CA TYR A 656 42.17 42.35 -16.26
C TYR A 656 43.57 42.60 -15.72
N GLN A 657 44.47 41.63 -15.73
CA GLN A 657 45.89 41.86 -15.41
C GLN A 657 46.56 42.79 -16.42
N GLN A 658 46.29 42.59 -17.70
CA GLN A 658 46.78 43.51 -18.75
C GLN A 658 46.23 44.92 -18.60
N TYR A 659 44.93 45.08 -18.33
CA TYR A 659 44.30 46.36 -18.10
C TYR A 659 44.86 47.07 -16.86
N TYR A 660 45.14 46.32 -15.79
CA TYR A 660 45.80 46.80 -14.59
C TYR A 660 47.19 47.36 -14.91
N THR A 661 47.98 46.60 -15.66
CA THR A 661 49.34 47.01 -16.09
C THR A 661 49.29 48.26 -17.00
N ALA A 662 48.38 48.29 -17.96
CA ALA A 662 48.24 49.47 -18.83
C ALA A 662 47.81 50.72 -18.07
N SER A 663 46.86 50.61 -17.14
CA SER A 663 46.43 51.72 -16.28
C SER A 663 47.52 52.22 -15.37
N SER A 664 48.39 51.33 -14.85
CA SER A 664 49.59 51.68 -14.09
C SER A 664 50.60 52.45 -14.92
N GLN A 665 50.82 52.09 -16.21
CA GLN A 665 51.67 52.80 -17.14
C GLN A 665 51.15 54.23 -17.46
N ILE A 666 49.83 54.45 -17.57
CA ILE A 666 49.21 55.74 -17.71
C ILE A 666 49.55 56.64 -16.52
N ILE A 667 49.47 56.12 -15.30
CA ILE A 667 49.84 56.88 -14.10
C ILE A 667 51.31 57.27 -14.12
N LYS A 668 52.20 56.33 -14.49
CA LYS A 668 53.65 56.55 -14.57
C LYS A 668 53.96 57.64 -15.62
N ALA A 669 53.35 57.54 -16.82
CA ALA A 669 53.52 58.60 -17.87
C ALA A 669 53.01 59.93 -17.39
N ALA A 670 51.88 60.02 -16.68
CA ALA A 670 51.37 61.25 -16.10
C ALA A 670 52.28 61.84 -15.04
N GLN A 671 52.96 61.02 -14.21
CA GLN A 671 53.97 61.43 -13.22
C GLN A 671 55.22 61.93 -13.90
N GLU A 672 55.71 61.28 -14.94
CA GLU A 672 56.86 61.74 -15.74
C GLU A 672 56.60 63.11 -16.40
N ILE A 673 55.43 63.30 -17.02
CA ILE A 673 55.00 64.59 -17.59
C ILE A 673 54.94 65.66 -16.49
N PHE A 674 54.42 65.30 -15.28
CA PHE A 674 54.32 66.26 -14.18
C PHE A 674 55.71 66.66 -13.66
N THR A 675 56.62 65.67 -13.48
CA THR A 675 58.00 65.97 -13.08
C THR A 675 58.75 66.79 -14.08
N THR A 676 58.59 66.49 -15.37
CA THR A 676 59.16 67.32 -16.47
C THR A 676 58.69 68.78 -16.45
N LEU A 677 57.38 68.96 -16.17
CA LEU A 677 56.80 70.28 -16.07
C LEU A 677 57.30 71.09 -14.86
N ILE A 678 57.42 70.44 -13.70
CA ILE A 678 57.99 71.02 -12.48
C ILE A 678 59.47 71.39 -12.70
N ASN A 679 60.24 70.57 -13.36
CA ASN A 679 61.64 70.79 -13.65
C ASN A 679 61.86 71.88 -14.74
N SER A 680 60.80 72.19 -15.49
CA SER A 680 60.83 73.25 -16.57
C SER A 680 60.34 74.63 -16.10
N LEU A 681 59.71 74.70 -14.90
CA LEU A 681 59.36 75.90 -14.17
C LEU A 681 60.49 76.39 -13.26
#